data_2c367fe6075068ae426a50a7f3ccef8c
#
_entry.id   2c367fe6075068ae426a50a7f3ccef8c
#
_cell.length_a   1.000
_cell.length_b   1.000
_cell.length_c   1.000
_cell.angle_alpha   90.00
_cell.angle_beta   90.00
_cell.angle_gamma   90.00
#
_symmetry.space_group_name_H-M   'P 1'
#
loop_
_entity.id
_entity.type
_entity.pdbx_description
1 polymer ?
#
loop_
_entity_poly.entity_id
_entity_poly.type
_entity_poly.pdbx_seq_one_letter_code
_entity_poly.pdbx_strand_id
1 'polypeptide(L)'
;MLSNPFHDLYLSEAISEDALVEIFSPIIVELAGAVFESGNVIVRGLQGTGKTMLLNLLRPESRIAYRKAKVKFPIPKEQAKFIGGGVNLRKCGALEFAQHLQTDSDERQVKELELLFADFINYWIVSDILATILKFSETADELLCSEVGISLDPERLKAFAEAFSTDDCWFGVHPRANSVQELQASLASRIGWYRRFLNLNIDALPDEILGSKTVIGDPILKVAEALKSSGVISDSTKVFVRIDQYEQLTTLNVAGTQYGDACQQLIHKAIGARDGRVSYRIGTRSHGWPARPTIYRTTDTLELKRDFSFLDMDELFRRRENVRTWNFPDFARDIFARRLRAAAFHSENSIRKNLLAEALKDTPKPQERVARYVSQSSGMDIIRREISGLENVDAGWKNYIQRLAEDDLLSAWLACAWVRQKSAGSRRKSGGLTILPPEDGRPWKPYWYKERIPLALMQLASANRQALAWSGEDEVLNLSGGQILVFLFLLQHIWDAWLRDNRGSTVEALKFPIPSEVQSQGVIEASQEWKAKQIEGPNARQRRVFVDAVGRHLYRRLINDKAMSYPGANGFSLRVDDLESDQRLVSFLCQAVGYGDLYEAPHTSKNPGEIRKKYYLAPILSPVFRIPSVHTKEPEYINIGQANRWLLGEEQQGASDSATAEDGVQGKLFGDDA
;
A
#
# COMPACT_ATOMS: atom_id res chain seq x y z
N MET A 1 -14.62 0.91 -29.21
CA MET A 1 -15.02 0.16 -28.00
C MET A 1 -14.81 1.07 -26.80
N LEU A 2 -15.76 1.08 -25.87
CA LEU A 2 -15.61 1.78 -24.60
C LEU A 2 -14.46 1.14 -23.83
N SER A 3 -13.37 1.87 -23.59
CA SER A 3 -12.26 1.40 -22.77
C SER A 3 -12.50 1.75 -21.31
N ASN A 4 -12.06 0.88 -20.40
CA ASN A 4 -12.12 1.13 -18.98
C ASN A 4 -10.99 2.11 -18.58
N PRO A 5 -11.29 3.31 -18.04
CA PRO A 5 -10.28 4.29 -17.63
C PRO A 5 -9.34 3.80 -16.52
N PHE A 6 -9.72 2.73 -15.84
CA PHE A 6 -9.00 2.15 -14.70
C PHE A 6 -8.30 0.83 -15.05
N HIS A 7 -8.27 0.43 -16.34
CA HIS A 7 -7.67 -0.85 -16.76
C HIS A 7 -6.18 -0.94 -16.42
N ASP A 8 -5.43 0.15 -16.60
CA ASP A 8 -4.00 0.19 -16.35
C ASP A 8 -3.71 0.49 -14.88
N LEU A 9 -3.66 -0.55 -14.04
CA LEU A 9 -3.41 -0.43 -12.60
C LEU A 9 -1.94 -0.15 -12.27
N TYR A 10 -1.03 -0.79 -13.00
CA TYR A 10 0.43 -0.78 -12.76
C TYR A 10 1.18 0.18 -13.67
N LEU A 11 0.61 1.34 -13.89
CA LEU A 11 1.18 2.35 -14.79
C LEU A 11 2.60 2.80 -14.42
N SER A 12 3.02 2.65 -13.16
CA SER A 12 4.28 3.21 -12.66
C SER A 12 5.55 2.68 -13.30
N GLU A 13 5.51 1.56 -14.00
CA GLU A 13 6.71 0.98 -14.62
C GLU A 13 6.79 1.18 -16.15
N ALA A 14 5.67 1.48 -16.81
CA ALA A 14 5.57 1.59 -18.26
C ALA A 14 4.93 2.90 -18.75
N ILE A 15 4.59 3.83 -17.83
CA ILE A 15 4.00 5.12 -18.19
C ILE A 15 5.01 5.96 -18.97
N SER A 16 4.54 6.51 -20.10
CA SER A 16 5.21 7.65 -20.73
C SER A 16 5.18 8.85 -19.78
N GLU A 17 6.20 9.69 -19.84
CA GLU A 17 6.28 10.91 -19.03
C GLU A 17 5.07 11.84 -19.29
N ASP A 18 4.54 11.87 -20.51
CA ASP A 18 3.35 12.65 -20.85
C ASP A 18 2.10 12.13 -20.12
N ALA A 19 1.90 10.81 -20.08
CA ALA A 19 0.81 10.21 -19.32
C ALA A 19 0.98 10.44 -17.81
N LEU A 20 2.22 10.47 -17.29
CA LEU A 20 2.49 10.82 -15.89
C LEU A 20 1.95 12.22 -15.57
N VAL A 21 2.17 13.22 -16.44
CA VAL A 21 1.68 14.60 -16.22
C VAL A 21 0.15 14.65 -16.12
N GLU A 22 -0.55 13.84 -16.90
CA GLU A 22 -2.00 13.83 -16.93
C GLU A 22 -2.62 13.20 -15.67
N ILE A 23 -2.04 12.08 -15.18
CA ILE A 23 -2.66 11.30 -14.12
C ILE A 23 -2.06 11.53 -12.72
N PHE A 24 -0.89 12.16 -12.62
CA PHE A 24 -0.24 12.41 -11.33
C PHE A 24 -1.00 13.43 -10.49
N SER A 25 -1.36 13.06 -9.28
CA SER A 25 -2.01 13.97 -8.32
C SER A 25 -0.97 14.78 -7.53
N PRO A 26 -0.98 16.12 -7.58
CA PRO A 26 -0.08 16.95 -6.80
C PRO A 26 -0.31 16.89 -5.29
N ILE A 27 -1.47 16.42 -4.84
CA ILE A 27 -1.80 16.30 -3.41
C ILE A 27 -0.76 15.46 -2.65
N ILE A 28 -0.21 14.42 -3.30
CA ILE A 28 0.82 13.58 -2.67
C ILE A 28 2.11 14.37 -2.39
N VAL A 29 2.44 15.40 -3.19
CA VAL A 29 3.64 16.21 -3.01
C VAL A 29 3.53 17.07 -1.75
N GLU A 30 2.34 17.61 -1.49
CA GLU A 30 2.07 18.41 -0.28
C GLU A 30 2.26 17.57 0.99
N LEU A 31 1.84 16.30 0.95
CA LEU A 31 1.95 15.35 2.06
C LEU A 31 3.37 14.78 2.22
N ALA A 32 4.12 14.70 1.12
CA ALA A 32 5.42 14.06 1.03
C ALA A 32 6.59 15.05 0.90
N GLY A 33 6.43 16.28 1.34
CA GLY A 33 7.40 17.38 1.16
C GLY A 33 8.85 17.03 1.57
N ALA A 34 9.03 16.17 2.57
CA ALA A 34 10.34 15.70 3.03
C ALA A 34 11.19 15.05 1.91
N VAL A 35 10.56 14.47 0.87
CA VAL A 35 11.28 13.89 -0.28
C VAL A 35 12.07 14.95 -1.06
N PHE A 36 11.67 16.20 -1.02
CA PHE A 36 12.26 17.31 -1.78
C PHE A 36 13.17 18.20 -0.94
N GLU A 37 13.40 17.82 0.33
CA GLU A 37 14.32 18.50 1.24
C GLU A 37 15.68 17.81 1.31
N SER A 38 16.69 18.49 1.87
CA SER A 38 18.00 17.91 2.12
C SER A 38 17.94 16.84 3.21
N GLY A 39 18.87 15.89 3.18
CA GLY A 39 18.92 14.73 4.08
C GLY A 39 18.36 13.45 3.44
N ASN A 40 18.62 12.31 4.04
CA ASN A 40 18.26 11.02 3.48
C ASN A 40 16.84 10.62 3.90
N VAL A 41 16.05 10.16 2.94
CA VAL A 41 14.64 9.76 3.18
C VAL A 41 14.40 8.35 2.65
N ILE A 42 13.89 7.50 3.53
CA ILE A 42 13.42 6.16 3.20
C ILE A 42 11.90 6.23 2.96
N VAL A 43 11.50 6.13 1.71
CA VAL A 43 10.09 6.12 1.28
C VAL A 43 9.58 4.69 1.33
N ARG A 44 8.82 4.36 2.35
CA ARG A 44 8.30 3.01 2.55
C ARG A 44 6.78 2.95 2.40
N GLY A 45 6.25 1.76 2.15
CA GLY A 45 4.81 1.50 2.04
C GLY A 45 4.53 0.23 1.24
N LEU A 46 3.29 -0.20 1.24
CA LEU A 46 2.82 -1.36 0.48
C LEU A 46 2.99 -1.17 -1.03
N GLN A 47 2.88 -2.26 -1.78
CA GLN A 47 2.88 -2.18 -3.25
C GLN A 47 1.71 -1.31 -3.74
N GLY A 48 1.98 -0.48 -4.75
CA GLY A 48 0.93 0.36 -5.34
C GLY A 48 0.52 1.59 -4.53
N THR A 49 1.30 2.02 -3.52
CA THR A 49 1.06 3.25 -2.76
C THR A 49 1.62 4.52 -3.43
N GLY A 50 2.20 4.39 -4.63
CA GLY A 50 2.70 5.54 -5.41
C GLY A 50 4.16 5.92 -5.15
N LYS A 51 4.94 5.12 -4.41
CA LYS A 51 6.38 5.40 -4.13
C LYS A 51 7.20 5.70 -5.39
N THR A 52 7.15 4.80 -6.37
CA THR A 52 7.88 4.95 -7.64
C THR A 52 7.43 6.19 -8.40
N MET A 53 6.13 6.51 -8.42
CA MET A 53 5.63 7.74 -9.06
C MET A 53 6.15 9.00 -8.38
N LEU A 54 6.19 9.01 -7.04
CA LEU A 54 6.76 10.11 -6.28
C LEU A 54 8.26 10.29 -6.56
N LEU A 55 9.01 9.18 -6.58
CA LEU A 55 10.44 9.18 -6.90
C LEU A 55 10.73 9.56 -8.37
N ASN A 56 9.83 9.27 -9.29
CA ASN A 56 9.97 9.65 -10.70
C ASN A 56 9.90 11.18 -10.90
N LEU A 57 9.29 11.94 -10.00
CA LEU A 57 9.36 13.40 -10.05
C LEU A 57 10.79 13.96 -9.93
N LEU A 58 11.71 13.17 -9.38
CA LEU A 58 13.14 13.56 -9.28
C LEU A 58 13.90 13.32 -10.59
N ARG A 59 13.28 12.72 -11.61
CA ARG A 59 13.89 12.49 -12.92
C ARG A 59 13.77 13.71 -13.84
N PRO A 60 14.77 13.97 -14.68
CA PRO A 60 14.73 15.08 -15.63
C PRO A 60 13.58 14.97 -16.62
N GLU A 61 13.25 13.75 -17.06
CA GLU A 61 12.18 13.49 -18.01
C GLU A 61 10.82 14.00 -17.49
N SER A 62 10.51 13.77 -16.22
CA SER A 62 9.28 14.27 -15.61
C SER A 62 9.22 15.80 -15.65
N ARG A 63 10.33 16.47 -15.30
CA ARG A 63 10.41 17.93 -15.32
C ARG A 63 10.20 18.49 -16.73
N ILE A 64 10.84 17.87 -17.73
CA ILE A 64 10.74 18.23 -19.15
C ILE A 64 9.31 17.99 -19.66
N ALA A 65 8.67 16.89 -19.30
CA ALA A 65 7.29 16.60 -19.71
C ALA A 65 6.29 17.64 -19.17
N TYR A 66 6.40 18.02 -17.89
CA TYR A 66 5.57 19.09 -17.33
C TYR A 66 5.79 20.43 -18.07
N ARG A 67 7.02 20.75 -18.46
CA ARG A 67 7.34 21.94 -19.22
C ARG A 67 6.75 21.92 -20.61
N LYS A 68 6.87 20.79 -21.33
CA LYS A 68 6.27 20.57 -22.67
C LYS A 68 4.76 20.67 -22.63
N ALA A 69 4.13 20.06 -21.64
CA ALA A 69 2.68 20.10 -21.43
C ALA A 69 2.16 21.47 -20.98
N LYS A 70 3.04 22.43 -20.68
CA LYS A 70 2.71 23.75 -20.11
C LYS A 70 1.89 23.65 -18.82
N VAL A 71 2.09 22.59 -18.06
CA VAL A 71 1.48 22.36 -16.75
C VAL A 71 2.48 22.74 -15.66
N LYS A 72 2.00 23.37 -14.60
CA LYS A 72 2.84 23.71 -13.45
C LYS A 72 3.45 22.45 -12.84
N PHE A 73 4.78 22.47 -12.65
CA PHE A 73 5.45 21.38 -11.95
C PHE A 73 4.93 21.24 -10.51
N PRO A 74 4.60 20.03 -10.04
CA PRO A 74 3.89 19.86 -8.76
C PRO A 74 4.72 20.21 -7.54
N ILE A 75 6.07 20.20 -7.66
CA ILE A 75 6.96 20.53 -6.55
C ILE A 75 7.05 22.07 -6.40
N PRO A 76 6.94 22.63 -5.18
CA PRO A 76 7.11 24.05 -4.92
C PRO A 76 8.45 24.59 -5.46
N LYS A 77 8.47 25.83 -5.96
CA LYS A 77 9.67 26.43 -6.59
C LYS A 77 10.90 26.40 -5.70
N GLU A 78 10.70 26.62 -4.41
CA GLU A 78 11.76 26.66 -3.39
C GLU A 78 12.44 25.29 -3.22
N GLN A 79 11.69 24.20 -3.45
CA GLN A 79 12.16 22.82 -3.35
C GLN A 79 12.55 22.23 -4.71
N ALA A 80 12.19 22.89 -5.82
CA ALA A 80 12.32 22.37 -7.17
C ALA A 80 13.72 22.56 -7.78
N LYS A 81 14.67 23.14 -7.02
CA LYS A 81 16.06 23.36 -7.47
C LYS A 81 16.93 22.17 -7.14
N PHE A 82 16.91 21.17 -8.01
CA PHE A 82 17.65 19.92 -7.84
C PHE A 82 17.93 19.23 -9.18
N ILE A 83 18.95 18.36 -9.15
CA ILE A 83 19.17 17.31 -10.14
C ILE A 83 18.99 15.94 -9.46
N GLY A 84 18.58 14.94 -10.21
CA GLY A 84 18.38 13.59 -9.69
C GLY A 84 19.02 12.54 -10.59
N GLY A 85 19.70 11.56 -9.97
CA GLY A 85 20.13 10.35 -10.62
C GLY A 85 19.78 9.14 -9.76
N GLY A 86 19.90 7.93 -10.28
CA GLY A 86 19.63 6.76 -9.44
C GLY A 86 19.48 5.45 -10.18
N VAL A 87 19.00 4.47 -9.45
CA VAL A 87 18.88 3.10 -9.93
C VAL A 87 17.56 2.46 -9.48
N ASN A 88 16.95 1.67 -10.35
CA ASN A 88 15.92 0.72 -9.99
C ASN A 88 16.56 -0.67 -9.94
N LEU A 89 16.64 -1.24 -8.73
CA LEU A 89 17.41 -2.47 -8.49
C LEU A 89 16.88 -3.68 -9.26
N ARG A 90 15.58 -3.72 -9.57
CA ARG A 90 14.99 -4.79 -10.38
C ARG A 90 15.34 -4.68 -11.87
N LYS A 91 15.56 -3.45 -12.38
CA LYS A 91 15.74 -3.19 -13.82
C LYS A 91 17.20 -3.08 -14.23
N CYS A 92 18.11 -2.76 -13.32
CA CYS A 92 19.51 -2.52 -13.66
C CYS A 92 20.35 -3.78 -13.86
N GLY A 93 19.86 -4.95 -13.43
CA GLY A 93 20.62 -6.20 -13.43
C GLY A 93 21.32 -6.49 -12.09
N ALA A 94 21.04 -5.74 -11.04
CA ALA A 94 21.67 -5.95 -9.73
C ALA A 94 21.29 -7.28 -9.07
N LEU A 95 20.14 -7.86 -9.44
CA LEU A 95 19.68 -9.13 -8.87
C LEU A 95 20.39 -10.34 -9.47
N GLU A 96 20.97 -10.20 -10.65
CA GLU A 96 21.69 -11.25 -11.35
C GLU A 96 23.03 -11.59 -10.70
N PHE A 97 23.56 -10.75 -9.80
CA PHE A 97 24.75 -11.10 -9.00
C PHE A 97 24.56 -12.40 -8.21
N ALA A 98 23.35 -12.72 -7.77
CA ALA A 98 23.06 -13.97 -7.06
C ALA A 98 23.32 -15.23 -7.88
N GLN A 99 23.32 -15.14 -9.22
CA GLN A 99 23.59 -16.27 -10.12
C GLN A 99 25.03 -16.73 -10.06
N HIS A 100 25.94 -15.87 -9.60
CA HIS A 100 27.36 -16.17 -9.42
C HIS A 100 27.70 -16.75 -8.05
N LEU A 101 26.69 -16.91 -7.16
CA LEU A 101 26.85 -17.55 -5.87
C LEU A 101 26.55 -19.05 -6.00
N GLN A 102 27.51 -19.89 -5.58
CA GLN A 102 27.35 -21.35 -5.51
C GLN A 102 27.27 -21.77 -4.05
N THR A 103 26.72 -22.95 -3.78
CA THR A 103 26.58 -23.48 -2.42
C THR A 103 27.97 -23.67 -1.74
N ASP A 104 29.01 -23.85 -2.52
CA ASP A 104 30.39 -24.03 -2.09
C ASP A 104 31.29 -22.81 -2.31
N SER A 105 30.68 -21.64 -2.67
CA SER A 105 31.44 -20.38 -2.79
C SER A 105 32.17 -20.06 -1.49
N ASP A 106 33.48 -19.82 -1.59
CA ASP A 106 34.26 -19.41 -0.42
C ASP A 106 33.97 -17.95 -0.02
N GLU A 107 34.34 -17.60 1.22
CA GLU A 107 34.13 -16.25 1.78
C GLU A 107 34.79 -15.16 0.93
N ARG A 108 35.91 -15.46 0.28
CA ARG A 108 36.65 -14.53 -0.59
C ARG A 108 35.87 -14.21 -1.86
N GLN A 109 35.29 -15.23 -2.49
CA GLN A 109 34.44 -15.06 -3.67
C GLN A 109 33.18 -14.25 -3.38
N VAL A 110 32.50 -14.57 -2.26
CA VAL A 110 31.33 -13.80 -1.82
C VAL A 110 31.69 -12.32 -1.59
N LYS A 111 32.82 -12.07 -0.88
CA LYS A 111 33.32 -10.71 -0.64
C LYS A 111 33.67 -9.97 -1.93
N GLU A 112 34.23 -10.65 -2.89
CA GLU A 112 34.55 -10.05 -4.20
C GLU A 112 33.26 -9.61 -4.91
N LEU A 113 32.23 -10.47 -4.94
CA LEU A 113 30.93 -10.13 -5.52
C LEU A 113 30.26 -8.96 -4.78
N GLU A 114 30.37 -8.86 -3.44
CA GLU A 114 29.89 -7.71 -2.67
C GLU A 114 30.53 -6.40 -3.13
N LEU A 115 31.86 -6.40 -3.33
CA LEU A 115 32.57 -5.21 -3.79
C LEU A 115 32.30 -4.88 -5.27
N LEU A 116 32.08 -5.89 -6.10
CA LEU A 116 31.67 -5.70 -7.50
C LEU A 116 30.25 -5.13 -7.58
N PHE A 117 29.33 -5.53 -6.69
CA PHE A 117 28.02 -4.92 -6.56
C PHE A 117 28.14 -3.43 -6.20
N ALA A 118 29.00 -3.08 -5.25
CA ALA A 118 29.24 -1.69 -4.85
C ALA A 118 29.73 -0.83 -6.02
N ASP A 119 30.71 -1.34 -6.77
CA ASP A 119 31.26 -0.68 -7.95
C ASP A 119 30.18 -0.50 -9.03
N PHE A 120 29.43 -1.56 -9.34
CA PHE A 120 28.32 -1.52 -10.29
C PHE A 120 27.29 -0.46 -9.96
N ILE A 121 26.87 -0.36 -8.69
CA ILE A 121 25.89 0.63 -8.22
C ILE A 121 26.43 2.06 -8.37
N ASN A 122 27.71 2.31 -8.03
CA ASN A 122 28.35 3.59 -8.24
C ASN A 122 28.30 4.02 -9.71
N TYR A 123 28.71 3.14 -10.62
CA TYR A 123 28.71 3.42 -12.06
C TYR A 123 27.32 3.70 -12.61
N TRP A 124 26.30 2.94 -12.17
CA TRP A 124 24.91 3.19 -12.57
C TRP A 124 24.40 4.56 -12.12
N ILE A 125 24.61 4.89 -10.85
CA ILE A 125 24.11 6.15 -10.28
C ILE A 125 24.80 7.34 -10.92
N VAL A 126 26.14 7.30 -11.04
CA VAL A 126 26.88 8.39 -11.67
C VAL A 126 26.49 8.54 -13.14
N SER A 127 26.38 7.43 -13.87
CA SER A 127 25.91 7.42 -15.26
C SER A 127 24.51 8.07 -15.41
N ASP A 128 23.57 7.83 -14.48
CA ASP A 128 22.24 8.43 -14.50
C ASP A 128 22.26 9.94 -14.13
N ILE A 129 23.18 10.37 -13.26
CA ILE A 129 23.43 11.79 -12.98
C ILE A 129 23.95 12.52 -14.23
N LEU A 130 24.92 11.93 -14.95
CA LEU A 130 25.42 12.49 -16.20
C LEU A 130 24.33 12.54 -17.28
N ALA A 131 23.54 11.48 -17.39
CA ALA A 131 22.40 11.41 -18.30
C ALA A 131 21.39 12.54 -18.01
N THR A 132 21.21 12.91 -16.72
CA THR A 132 20.38 14.06 -16.35
C THR A 132 20.90 15.37 -16.93
N ILE A 133 22.22 15.63 -16.86
CA ILE A 133 22.82 16.84 -17.44
C ILE A 133 22.65 16.83 -18.97
N LEU A 134 22.91 15.70 -19.63
CA LEU A 134 22.73 15.57 -21.07
C LEU A 134 21.29 15.78 -21.52
N LYS A 135 20.33 15.25 -20.78
CA LYS A 135 18.89 15.44 -21.05
C LYS A 135 18.48 16.92 -21.00
N PHE A 136 18.96 17.68 -20.02
CA PHE A 136 18.69 19.11 -19.97
C PHE A 136 19.37 19.85 -21.14
N SER A 137 20.57 19.44 -21.57
CA SER A 137 21.23 20.03 -22.72
C SER A 137 20.48 19.78 -24.05
N GLU A 138 19.83 18.64 -24.19
CA GLU A 138 19.00 18.30 -25.35
C GLU A 138 17.74 19.19 -25.48
N THR A 139 17.26 19.77 -24.39
CA THR A 139 16.02 20.58 -24.40
C THR A 139 16.22 21.98 -25.00
N ALA A 140 17.42 22.52 -24.96
CA ALA A 140 17.74 23.90 -25.30
C ALA A 140 16.85 24.96 -24.61
N ASP A 141 16.27 24.61 -23.43
CA ASP A 141 15.40 25.51 -22.64
C ASP A 141 16.20 26.15 -21.51
N GLU A 142 16.78 27.30 -21.79
CA GLU A 142 17.61 28.06 -20.83
C GLU A 142 16.84 28.44 -19.55
N LEU A 143 15.54 28.76 -19.67
CA LEU A 143 14.70 29.07 -18.52
C LEU A 143 14.54 27.88 -17.60
N LEU A 144 14.29 26.70 -18.17
CA LEU A 144 14.18 25.45 -17.40
C LEU A 144 15.50 25.14 -16.70
N CYS A 145 16.62 25.25 -17.40
CA CYS A 145 17.95 25.03 -16.83
C CYS A 145 18.24 26.01 -15.69
N SER A 146 17.89 27.29 -15.85
CA SER A 146 18.02 28.28 -14.81
C SER A 146 17.15 27.99 -13.58
N GLU A 147 15.89 27.53 -13.77
CA GLU A 147 15.00 27.14 -12.70
C GLU A 147 15.56 25.95 -11.89
N VAL A 148 16.21 25.01 -12.55
CA VAL A 148 16.88 23.84 -11.92
C VAL A 148 18.22 24.23 -11.31
N GLY A 149 18.83 25.30 -11.80
CA GLY A 149 20.15 25.79 -11.40
C GLY A 149 21.29 25.04 -12.10
N ILE A 150 21.09 24.69 -13.38
CA ILE A 150 22.10 24.10 -14.26
C ILE A 150 22.61 25.17 -15.23
N SER A 151 23.93 25.23 -15.42
CA SER A 151 24.58 25.97 -16.49
C SER A 151 25.05 25.00 -17.58
N LEU A 152 24.62 25.23 -18.79
CA LEU A 152 25.04 24.46 -19.97
C LEU A 152 26.20 25.14 -20.75
N ASP A 153 26.94 26.01 -20.09
CA ASP A 153 28.15 26.63 -20.66
C ASP A 153 29.16 25.54 -21.09
N PRO A 154 29.57 25.51 -22.37
CA PRO A 154 30.46 24.47 -22.90
C PRO A 154 31.81 24.39 -22.17
N GLU A 155 32.39 25.52 -21.73
CA GLU A 155 33.66 25.51 -21.02
C GLU A 155 33.53 24.92 -19.62
N ARG A 156 32.42 25.21 -18.94
CA ARG A 156 32.11 24.59 -17.62
C ARG A 156 31.88 23.09 -17.74
N LEU A 157 31.11 22.63 -18.75
CA LEU A 157 30.87 21.23 -19.02
C LEU A 157 32.16 20.47 -19.35
N LYS A 158 33.05 21.10 -20.14
CA LYS A 158 34.38 20.57 -20.46
C LYS A 158 35.26 20.47 -19.21
N ALA A 159 35.38 21.57 -18.46
CA ALA A 159 36.15 21.59 -17.21
C ALA A 159 35.67 20.52 -16.20
N PHE A 160 34.33 20.33 -16.09
CA PHE A 160 33.77 19.26 -15.30
C PHE A 160 34.19 17.89 -15.80
N ALA A 161 34.06 17.63 -17.10
CA ALA A 161 34.37 16.32 -17.68
C ALA A 161 35.86 15.97 -17.53
N GLU A 162 36.74 16.94 -17.77
CA GLU A 162 38.18 16.75 -17.58
C GLU A 162 38.55 16.48 -16.12
N ALA A 163 38.04 17.26 -15.18
CA ALA A 163 38.35 17.12 -13.76
C ALA A 163 37.81 15.77 -13.20
N PHE A 164 36.55 15.46 -13.50
CA PHE A 164 35.91 14.28 -12.92
C PHE A 164 36.40 12.97 -13.55
N SER A 165 36.75 12.95 -14.84
CA SER A 165 37.33 11.73 -15.47
C SER A 165 38.68 11.34 -14.90
N THR A 166 39.44 12.31 -14.37
CA THR A 166 40.77 12.09 -13.79
C THR A 166 40.78 12.09 -12.27
N ASP A 167 39.59 12.10 -11.62
CA ASP A 167 39.49 12.05 -10.16
C ASP A 167 40.00 10.71 -9.61
N ASP A 168 40.65 10.77 -8.45
CA ASP A 168 41.28 9.59 -7.81
C ASP A 168 40.25 8.48 -7.45
N CYS A 169 38.98 8.81 -7.34
CA CYS A 169 37.92 7.82 -7.07
C CYS A 169 37.82 6.73 -8.16
N TRP A 170 38.36 6.98 -9.35
CA TRP A 170 38.35 6.07 -10.48
C TRP A 170 39.63 5.23 -10.62
N PHE A 171 40.63 5.40 -9.77
CA PHE A 171 41.89 4.68 -9.81
C PHE A 171 42.64 4.80 -11.18
N GLY A 172 42.42 5.91 -11.89
CA GLY A 172 43.06 6.15 -13.20
C GLY A 172 42.55 5.31 -14.36
N VAL A 173 41.42 4.62 -14.21
CA VAL A 173 40.86 3.73 -15.25
C VAL A 173 40.26 4.49 -16.42
N HIS A 174 39.71 5.70 -16.16
CA HIS A 174 39.09 6.47 -17.21
C HIS A 174 40.09 7.35 -17.93
N PRO A 175 40.06 7.42 -19.28
CA PRO A 175 40.81 8.40 -20.01
C PRO A 175 40.29 9.79 -19.72
N ARG A 176 41.13 10.81 -19.83
CA ARG A 176 40.72 12.21 -19.72
C ARG A 176 39.65 12.50 -20.76
N ALA A 177 38.47 12.88 -20.30
CA ALA A 177 37.32 13.20 -21.15
C ALA A 177 37.23 14.71 -21.41
N ASN A 178 37.01 15.09 -22.67
CA ASN A 178 36.84 16.51 -23.07
C ASN A 178 35.34 16.92 -23.12
N SER A 179 34.44 16.00 -22.91
CA SER A 179 33.00 16.24 -22.90
C SER A 179 32.28 15.30 -21.96
N VAL A 180 31.08 15.69 -21.55
CA VAL A 180 30.20 14.86 -20.72
C VAL A 180 29.80 13.57 -21.48
N GLN A 181 29.68 13.64 -22.81
CA GLN A 181 29.35 12.49 -23.67
C GLN A 181 30.49 11.45 -23.68
N GLU A 182 31.76 11.92 -23.78
CA GLU A 182 32.92 11.01 -23.70
C GLU A 182 33.01 10.32 -22.35
N LEU A 183 32.81 11.08 -21.26
CA LEU A 183 32.76 10.54 -19.91
C LEU A 183 31.65 9.53 -19.75
N GLN A 184 30.45 9.85 -20.23
CA GLN A 184 29.31 8.93 -20.21
C GLN A 184 29.59 7.63 -20.98
N ALA A 185 30.24 7.73 -22.14
CA ALA A 185 30.61 6.56 -22.95
C ALA A 185 31.62 5.65 -22.21
N SER A 186 32.56 6.25 -21.49
CA SER A 186 33.56 5.51 -20.70
C SER A 186 32.86 4.75 -19.53
N LEU A 187 31.95 5.40 -18.80
CA LEU A 187 31.19 4.71 -17.77
C LEU A 187 30.27 3.62 -18.33
N ALA A 188 29.61 3.88 -19.47
CA ALA A 188 28.77 2.91 -20.14
C ALA A 188 29.54 1.66 -20.60
N SER A 189 30.80 1.80 -21.01
CA SER A 189 31.70 0.68 -21.35
C SER A 189 31.85 -0.26 -20.15
N ARG A 190 32.15 0.25 -18.96
CA ARG A 190 32.30 -0.56 -17.74
C ARG A 190 30.97 -1.23 -17.34
N ILE A 191 29.86 -0.52 -17.40
CA ILE A 191 28.52 -1.10 -17.19
C ILE A 191 28.27 -2.24 -18.21
N GLY A 192 28.72 -2.06 -19.46
CA GLY A 192 28.65 -3.09 -20.51
C GLY A 192 29.39 -4.39 -20.16
N TRP A 193 30.55 -4.28 -19.52
CA TRP A 193 31.27 -5.45 -19.02
C TRP A 193 30.51 -6.16 -17.90
N TYR A 194 29.98 -5.40 -16.93
CA TYR A 194 29.10 -5.97 -15.89
C TYR A 194 27.89 -6.69 -16.48
N ARG A 195 27.21 -6.11 -17.48
CA ARG A 195 26.08 -6.75 -18.13
C ARG A 195 26.42 -8.08 -18.79
N ARG A 196 27.61 -8.16 -19.43
CA ARG A 196 28.08 -9.42 -20.02
C ARG A 196 28.35 -10.47 -18.95
N PHE A 197 29.00 -10.10 -17.86
CA PHE A 197 29.26 -10.97 -16.73
C PHE A 197 27.95 -11.44 -16.09
N LEU A 198 27.07 -10.52 -15.69
CA LEU A 198 25.81 -10.83 -15.03
C LEU A 198 24.86 -11.69 -15.88
N ASN A 199 24.94 -11.58 -17.21
CA ASN A 199 24.15 -12.41 -18.13
C ASN A 199 24.89 -13.71 -18.55
N LEU A 200 25.97 -14.07 -17.85
CA LEU A 200 26.75 -15.28 -18.11
C LEU A 200 27.32 -15.36 -19.55
N ASN A 201 27.51 -14.20 -20.21
CA ASN A 201 28.16 -14.15 -21.52
C ASN A 201 29.69 -14.23 -21.44
N ILE A 202 30.24 -14.00 -20.24
CA ILE A 202 31.66 -14.17 -19.89
C ILE A 202 31.74 -14.77 -18.48
N ASP A 203 32.72 -15.60 -18.24
CA ASP A 203 32.92 -16.29 -16.95
C ASP A 203 33.57 -15.39 -15.90
N ALA A 204 34.37 -14.41 -16.31
CA ALA A 204 35.08 -13.49 -15.43
C ALA A 204 35.13 -12.07 -16.01
N LEU A 205 35.17 -11.07 -15.14
CA LEU A 205 35.44 -9.70 -15.52
C LEU A 205 36.94 -9.49 -15.83
N PRO A 206 37.30 -8.52 -16.71
CA PRO A 206 38.68 -8.15 -16.95
C PRO A 206 39.45 -7.78 -15.69
N ASP A 207 40.75 -8.08 -15.62
CA ASP A 207 41.64 -7.78 -14.50
C ASP A 207 41.65 -6.29 -14.13
N GLU A 208 41.50 -5.42 -15.12
CA GLU A 208 41.40 -3.98 -14.94
C GLU A 208 40.19 -3.62 -14.06
N ILE A 209 39.06 -4.26 -14.28
CA ILE A 209 37.85 -4.06 -13.46
C ILE A 209 38.05 -4.66 -12.06
N LEU A 210 38.61 -5.86 -11.99
CA LEU A 210 38.88 -6.53 -10.72
C LEU A 210 39.88 -5.74 -9.85
N GLY A 211 40.82 -5.04 -10.47
CA GLY A 211 41.84 -4.23 -9.80
C GLY A 211 41.42 -2.80 -9.42
N SER A 212 40.30 -2.31 -9.94
CA SER A 212 39.89 -0.90 -9.81
C SER A 212 38.46 -0.69 -9.30
N LYS A 213 38.02 -1.60 -8.41
CA LYS A 213 36.67 -1.48 -7.80
C LYS A 213 36.56 -0.22 -6.92
N THR A 214 35.58 0.64 -7.20
CA THR A 214 35.35 1.88 -6.48
C THR A 214 34.72 1.66 -5.10
N VAL A 215 34.99 2.55 -4.16
CA VAL A 215 34.34 2.51 -2.85
C VAL A 215 32.88 2.97 -2.98
N ILE A 216 31.96 2.23 -2.37
CA ILE A 216 30.53 2.59 -2.41
C ILE A 216 30.29 4.02 -1.95
N GLY A 217 29.60 4.82 -2.79
CA GLY A 217 29.24 6.21 -2.50
C GLY A 217 30.28 7.24 -2.89
N ASP A 218 31.57 6.88 -2.97
CA ASP A 218 32.65 7.84 -3.23
C ASP A 218 32.52 8.52 -4.60
N PRO A 219 32.39 7.81 -5.75
CA PRO A 219 32.16 8.48 -7.04
C PRO A 219 30.89 9.33 -7.08
N ILE A 220 29.87 8.95 -6.30
CA ILE A 220 28.60 9.70 -6.21
C ILE A 220 28.80 11.05 -5.49
N LEU A 221 29.62 11.08 -4.45
CA LEU A 221 29.98 12.31 -3.76
C LEU A 221 30.87 13.19 -4.64
N LYS A 222 31.83 12.58 -5.34
CA LYS A 222 32.78 13.25 -6.22
C LYS A 222 32.10 13.88 -7.44
N VAL A 223 31.12 13.23 -8.05
CA VAL A 223 30.38 13.86 -9.17
C VAL A 223 29.61 15.08 -8.70
N ALA A 224 28.99 15.06 -7.51
CA ALA A 224 28.29 16.21 -6.96
C ALA A 224 29.26 17.38 -6.65
N GLU A 225 30.44 17.07 -6.12
CA GLU A 225 31.52 18.05 -5.87
C GLU A 225 32.02 18.67 -7.17
N ALA A 226 32.37 17.85 -8.18
CA ALA A 226 32.86 18.30 -9.46
C ALA A 226 31.85 19.16 -10.23
N LEU A 227 30.57 18.80 -10.21
CA LEU A 227 29.49 19.58 -10.83
C LEU A 227 29.35 20.99 -10.18
N LYS A 228 29.50 21.10 -8.87
CA LYS A 228 29.46 22.35 -8.15
C LYS A 228 30.73 23.21 -8.39
N SER A 229 31.90 22.59 -8.24
CA SER A 229 33.17 23.30 -8.38
C SER A 229 33.43 23.84 -9.79
N SER A 230 32.97 23.14 -10.82
CA SER A 230 32.98 23.58 -12.21
C SER A 230 31.91 24.63 -12.54
N GLY A 231 30.94 24.84 -11.64
CA GLY A 231 29.82 25.73 -11.86
C GLY A 231 28.77 25.22 -12.86
N VAL A 232 28.78 23.90 -13.17
CA VAL A 232 27.72 23.25 -13.98
C VAL A 232 26.40 23.25 -13.21
N ILE A 233 26.44 23.06 -11.90
CA ILE A 233 25.28 23.30 -11.03
C ILE A 233 25.57 24.35 -10.00
N SER A 234 24.55 25.12 -9.60
CA SER A 234 24.70 26.14 -8.56
C SER A 234 24.88 25.50 -7.18
N ASP A 235 25.51 26.21 -6.23
CA ASP A 235 25.68 25.72 -4.85
C ASP A 235 24.38 25.37 -4.16
N SER A 236 23.30 26.07 -4.49
CA SER A 236 21.96 25.81 -3.95
C SER A 236 21.23 24.65 -4.61
N THR A 237 21.75 24.10 -5.72
CA THR A 237 21.15 22.95 -6.40
C THR A 237 21.41 21.68 -5.59
N LYS A 238 20.33 21.00 -5.19
CA LYS A 238 20.41 19.72 -4.46
C LYS A 238 20.70 18.58 -5.44
N VAL A 239 21.44 17.56 -4.97
CA VAL A 239 21.67 16.32 -5.73
C VAL A 239 20.96 15.20 -5.02
N PHE A 240 19.95 14.62 -5.68
CA PHE A 240 19.19 13.49 -5.15
C PHE A 240 19.60 12.19 -5.82
N VAL A 241 19.87 11.18 -5.01
CA VAL A 241 20.17 9.82 -5.46
C VAL A 241 18.98 8.91 -5.14
N ARG A 242 18.35 8.37 -6.17
CA ARG A 242 17.22 7.46 -6.06
C ARG A 242 17.70 6.02 -6.09
N ILE A 243 17.26 5.22 -5.11
CA ILE A 243 17.41 3.76 -5.13
C ILE A 243 15.99 3.20 -4.93
N ASP A 244 15.39 2.69 -6.00
CA ASP A 244 14.03 2.15 -5.95
C ASP A 244 14.03 0.61 -5.91
N GLN A 245 12.98 0.04 -5.29
CA GLN A 245 12.81 -1.39 -5.07
C GLN A 245 13.92 -2.03 -4.21
N TYR A 246 14.35 -1.30 -3.18
CA TYR A 246 15.41 -1.71 -2.27
C TYR A 246 15.12 -3.06 -1.58
N GLU A 247 13.85 -3.41 -1.33
CA GLU A 247 13.46 -4.71 -0.77
C GLU A 247 13.90 -5.90 -1.62
N GLN A 248 14.18 -5.72 -2.91
CA GLN A 248 14.63 -6.79 -3.78
C GLN A 248 15.98 -7.36 -3.35
N LEU A 249 16.80 -6.58 -2.64
CA LEU A 249 18.09 -7.07 -2.14
C LEU A 249 17.93 -8.25 -1.16
N THR A 250 16.81 -8.32 -0.43
CA THR A 250 16.55 -9.46 0.47
C THR A 250 16.40 -10.79 -0.28
N THR A 251 16.05 -10.75 -1.57
CA THR A 251 15.93 -11.95 -2.40
C THR A 251 17.28 -12.53 -2.82
N LEU A 252 18.36 -11.80 -2.60
CA LEU A 252 19.73 -12.24 -2.90
C LEU A 252 20.36 -13.11 -1.80
N ASN A 253 19.65 -13.33 -0.69
CA ASN A 253 20.06 -14.28 0.34
C ASN A 253 19.77 -15.71 -0.13
N VAL A 254 20.62 -16.24 -1.00
CA VAL A 254 20.49 -17.57 -1.63
C VAL A 254 21.62 -18.49 -1.19
N ALA A 255 21.45 -19.79 -1.37
CA ALA A 255 22.47 -20.82 -1.11
C ALA A 255 23.08 -20.76 0.31
N GLY A 256 22.30 -20.27 1.32
CA GLY A 256 22.79 -20.15 2.70
C GLY A 256 23.68 -18.93 2.95
N THR A 257 23.87 -18.06 1.97
CA THR A 257 24.64 -16.81 2.12
C THR A 257 23.76 -15.66 2.61
N GLN A 258 24.36 -14.67 3.24
CA GLN A 258 23.76 -13.39 3.60
C GLN A 258 24.18 -12.28 2.62
N TYR A 259 24.30 -12.63 1.34
CA TYR A 259 24.78 -11.71 0.31
C TYR A 259 23.87 -10.48 0.14
N GLY A 260 22.55 -10.68 0.17
CA GLY A 260 21.58 -9.57 0.10
C GLY A 260 21.70 -8.62 1.27
N ASP A 261 21.93 -9.13 2.47
CA ASP A 261 22.15 -8.31 3.68
C ASP A 261 23.44 -7.50 3.54
N ALA A 262 24.51 -8.08 2.99
CA ALA A 262 25.76 -7.37 2.71
C ALA A 262 25.56 -6.25 1.67
N CYS A 263 24.78 -6.51 0.61
CA CYS A 263 24.41 -5.48 -0.37
C CYS A 263 23.61 -4.32 0.27
N GLN A 264 22.69 -4.63 1.18
CA GLN A 264 22.00 -3.61 1.96
C GLN A 264 22.95 -2.79 2.82
N GLN A 265 23.86 -3.44 3.54
CA GLN A 265 24.88 -2.80 4.38
C GLN A 265 25.82 -1.88 3.58
N LEU A 266 26.13 -2.23 2.34
CA LEU A 266 26.90 -1.37 1.42
C LEU A 266 26.16 -0.06 1.11
N ILE A 267 24.86 -0.13 0.83
CA ILE A 267 24.03 1.06 0.64
C ILE A 267 23.95 1.87 1.94
N HIS A 268 23.82 1.21 3.09
CA HIS A 268 23.87 1.88 4.40
C HIS A 268 25.20 2.61 4.62
N LYS A 269 26.31 2.06 4.16
CA LYS A 269 27.63 2.72 4.22
C LYS A 269 27.64 4.03 3.43
N ALA A 270 27.04 4.06 2.23
CA ALA A 270 26.94 5.28 1.44
C ALA A 270 26.08 6.36 2.15
N ILE A 271 24.94 5.96 2.77
CA ILE A 271 24.10 6.86 3.56
C ILE A 271 24.83 7.37 4.80
N GLY A 272 25.56 6.48 5.48
CA GLY A 272 26.30 6.77 6.71
C GLY A 272 27.51 7.66 6.54
N ALA A 273 27.91 7.97 5.32
CA ALA A 273 28.97 8.95 5.02
C ALA A 273 28.62 10.37 5.50
N ARG A 274 27.32 10.65 5.72
CA ARG A 274 26.80 11.95 6.24
C ARG A 274 27.24 13.17 5.45
N ASP A 275 27.42 13.01 4.16
CA ASP A 275 27.84 14.09 3.29
C ASP A 275 26.62 14.86 2.77
N GLY A 276 26.52 16.13 3.11
CA GLY A 276 25.41 17.01 2.73
C GLY A 276 25.35 17.36 1.24
N ARG A 277 26.35 16.98 0.44
CA ARG A 277 26.37 17.24 -1.02
C ARG A 277 25.34 16.39 -1.76
N VAL A 278 25.02 15.23 -1.22
CA VAL A 278 24.10 14.25 -1.81
C VAL A 278 23.03 13.86 -0.79
N SER A 279 21.82 13.62 -1.26
CA SER A 279 20.70 13.16 -0.43
C SER A 279 20.04 11.92 -1.04
N TYR A 280 20.04 10.82 -0.32
CA TYR A 280 19.48 9.56 -0.81
C TYR A 280 17.95 9.49 -0.63
N ARG A 281 17.30 8.90 -1.63
CA ARG A 281 15.85 8.63 -1.68
C ARG A 281 15.65 7.14 -1.96
N ILE A 282 15.36 6.38 -0.92
CA ILE A 282 15.25 4.92 -1.03
C ILE A 282 13.78 4.51 -1.01
N GLY A 283 13.31 3.97 -2.14
CA GLY A 283 11.98 3.40 -2.27
C GLY A 283 11.99 1.92 -1.88
N THR A 284 11.19 1.54 -0.87
CA THR A 284 11.12 0.17 -0.38
C THR A 284 9.72 -0.22 0.09
N ARG A 285 9.44 -1.51 0.18
CA ARG A 285 8.28 -2.02 0.93
C ARG A 285 8.52 -1.87 2.43
N SER A 286 7.45 -1.83 3.22
CA SER A 286 7.52 -1.61 4.66
C SER A 286 8.43 -2.61 5.39
N HIS A 287 8.50 -3.86 4.92
CA HIS A 287 9.35 -4.92 5.46
C HIS A 287 10.77 -4.97 4.88
N GLY A 288 11.05 -4.20 3.81
CA GLY A 288 12.34 -4.27 3.11
C GLY A 288 13.47 -3.50 3.80
N TRP A 289 13.15 -2.57 4.72
CA TRP A 289 14.14 -1.84 5.51
C TRP A 289 14.36 -2.53 6.85
N PRO A 290 15.60 -2.92 7.18
CA PRO A 290 15.87 -3.65 8.42
C PRO A 290 15.62 -2.78 9.66
N ALA A 291 15.17 -3.42 10.77
CA ALA A 291 14.94 -2.74 12.04
C ALA A 291 16.23 -2.15 12.64
N ARG A 292 17.39 -2.78 12.36
CA ARG A 292 18.73 -2.32 12.71
C ARG A 292 19.56 -2.23 11.44
N PRO A 293 19.57 -1.08 10.76
CA PRO A 293 20.32 -0.90 9.51
C PRO A 293 21.83 -0.78 9.82
N THR A 294 22.52 -1.91 9.82
CA THR A 294 23.97 -2.00 10.06
C THR A 294 24.77 -1.50 8.88
N ILE A 295 25.92 -0.90 9.13
CA ILE A 295 26.87 -0.43 8.11
C ILE A 295 27.80 -1.59 7.73
N TYR A 296 28.13 -1.70 6.45
CA TYR A 296 28.91 -2.81 5.90
C TYR A 296 30.20 -3.09 6.70
N ARG A 297 30.29 -4.32 7.19
CA ARG A 297 31.43 -4.87 7.98
C ARG A 297 31.81 -4.05 9.21
N THR A 298 30.85 -3.41 9.82
CA THR A 298 31.00 -2.73 11.12
C THR A 298 29.90 -3.17 12.07
N THR A 299 30.02 -2.79 13.33
CA THR A 299 28.97 -2.93 14.34
C THR A 299 28.06 -1.69 14.39
N ASP A 300 28.40 -0.65 13.63
CA ASP A 300 27.66 0.61 13.61
C ASP A 300 26.34 0.47 12.87
N THR A 301 25.36 1.22 13.32
CA THR A 301 24.02 1.27 12.73
C THR A 301 23.64 2.70 12.34
N LEU A 302 22.85 2.85 11.30
CA LEU A 302 22.24 4.14 10.98
C LEU A 302 21.17 4.48 11.99
N GLU A 303 21.15 5.75 12.41
CA GLU A 303 20.21 6.26 13.40
C GLU A 303 19.09 7.06 12.75
N LEU A 304 17.85 6.72 13.17
CA LEU A 304 16.67 7.46 12.74
C LEU A 304 16.75 8.93 13.20
N LYS A 305 16.34 9.83 12.31
CA LYS A 305 16.40 11.32 12.43
C LYS A 305 17.80 11.95 12.34
N ARG A 306 18.85 11.20 12.57
CA ARG A 306 20.22 11.67 12.43
C ARG A 306 20.79 11.36 11.04
N ASP A 307 20.70 10.10 10.62
CA ASP A 307 21.26 9.63 9.36
C ASP A 307 20.17 9.53 8.26
N PHE A 308 18.93 9.30 8.64
CA PHE A 308 17.78 9.23 7.73
C PHE A 308 16.45 9.51 8.44
N SER A 309 15.42 9.79 7.64
CA SER A 309 14.04 9.86 8.09
C SER A 309 13.16 8.89 7.30
N PHE A 310 12.00 8.49 7.87
CA PHE A 310 10.99 7.73 7.15
C PHE A 310 9.91 8.65 6.60
N LEU A 311 9.52 8.36 5.36
CA LEU A 311 8.23 8.73 4.81
C LEU A 311 7.41 7.45 4.62
N ASP A 312 6.41 7.26 5.45
CA ASP A 312 5.53 6.09 5.37
C ASP A 312 4.28 6.44 4.57
N MET A 313 4.21 5.92 3.32
CA MET A 313 3.12 6.21 2.39
C MET A 313 1.78 5.64 2.88
N ASP A 314 1.82 4.51 3.59
CA ASP A 314 0.60 3.91 4.14
C ASP A 314 0.03 4.80 5.26
N GLU A 315 0.90 5.36 6.11
CA GLU A 315 0.50 6.25 7.19
C GLU A 315 -0.06 7.61 6.71
N LEU A 316 0.38 8.09 5.54
CA LEU A 316 -0.14 9.35 4.97
C LEU A 316 -1.62 9.25 4.59
N PHE A 317 -2.05 8.09 4.12
CA PHE A 317 -3.38 7.87 3.56
C PHE A 317 -4.29 7.01 4.42
N ARG A 318 -3.75 6.41 5.48
CA ARG A 318 -4.48 5.54 6.40
C ARG A 318 -5.49 6.33 7.22
N ARG A 319 -6.71 5.80 7.35
CA ARG A 319 -7.69 6.33 8.28
C ARG A 319 -7.30 5.98 9.72
N ARG A 320 -6.95 6.98 10.52
CA ARG A 320 -6.63 6.80 11.93
C ARG A 320 -7.87 6.97 12.79
N GLU A 321 -8.07 6.08 13.78
CA GLU A 321 -9.25 6.09 14.65
C GLU A 321 -9.42 7.40 15.45
N ASN A 322 -8.32 8.07 15.78
CA ASN A 322 -8.29 9.25 16.64
C ASN A 322 -8.06 10.58 15.88
N VAL A 323 -7.95 10.54 14.56
CA VAL A 323 -7.68 11.73 13.74
C VAL A 323 -8.91 12.03 12.88
N ARG A 324 -9.40 13.27 12.95
CA ARG A 324 -10.58 13.70 12.18
C ARG A 324 -10.28 13.86 10.68
N THR A 325 -9.05 14.25 10.35
CA THR A 325 -8.62 14.48 8.97
C THR A 325 -8.16 13.18 8.34
N TRP A 326 -8.74 12.86 7.19
CA TRP A 326 -8.35 11.74 6.36
C TRP A 326 -8.01 12.26 4.97
N ASN A 327 -6.74 12.19 4.58
CA ASN A 327 -6.25 12.81 3.34
C ASN A 327 -6.56 11.97 2.08
N PHE A 328 -6.83 10.68 2.25
CA PHE A 328 -7.05 9.78 1.13
C PHE A 328 -8.25 10.11 0.25
N PRO A 329 -9.42 10.54 0.76
CA PRO A 329 -10.57 10.88 -0.08
C PRO A 329 -10.27 11.95 -1.12
N ASP A 330 -9.59 13.02 -0.75
CA ASP A 330 -9.28 14.11 -1.68
C ASP A 330 -8.27 13.67 -2.74
N PHE A 331 -7.27 12.88 -2.34
CA PHE A 331 -6.31 12.27 -3.25
C PHE A 331 -7.00 11.30 -4.23
N ALA A 332 -7.89 10.43 -3.76
CA ALA A 332 -8.63 9.47 -4.57
C ALA A 332 -9.57 10.17 -5.57
N ARG A 333 -10.27 11.24 -5.14
CA ARG A 333 -11.14 12.05 -6.00
C ARG A 333 -10.34 12.72 -7.12
N ASP A 334 -9.18 13.29 -6.80
CA ASP A 334 -8.33 13.93 -7.82
C ASP A 334 -7.82 12.90 -8.84
N ILE A 335 -7.37 11.73 -8.40
CA ILE A 335 -6.93 10.66 -9.31
C ILE A 335 -8.09 10.16 -10.17
N PHE A 336 -9.27 9.94 -9.61
CA PHE A 336 -10.46 9.56 -10.36
C PHE A 336 -10.76 10.56 -11.48
N ALA A 337 -10.80 11.84 -11.14
CA ALA A 337 -11.07 12.91 -12.09
C ALA A 337 -10.01 13.02 -13.20
N ARG A 338 -8.73 12.83 -12.86
CA ARG A 338 -7.62 12.83 -13.83
C ARG A 338 -7.70 11.67 -14.80
N ARG A 339 -7.98 10.46 -14.31
CA ARG A 339 -8.11 9.27 -15.18
C ARG A 339 -9.30 9.36 -16.13
N LEU A 340 -10.43 9.89 -15.67
CA LEU A 340 -11.57 10.13 -16.55
C LEU A 340 -11.26 11.14 -17.67
N ARG A 341 -10.53 12.22 -17.33
CA ARG A 341 -10.09 13.20 -18.33
C ARG A 341 -9.12 12.61 -19.33
N ALA A 342 -8.12 11.86 -18.88
CA ALA A 342 -7.15 11.19 -19.75
C ALA A 342 -7.83 10.19 -20.72
N ALA A 343 -8.93 9.56 -20.30
CA ALA A 343 -9.73 8.67 -21.12
C ALA A 343 -10.77 9.39 -21.98
N ALA A 344 -10.79 10.73 -22.02
CA ALA A 344 -11.77 11.57 -22.72
C ALA A 344 -13.24 11.22 -22.39
N PHE A 345 -13.49 10.69 -21.20
CA PHE A 345 -14.85 10.26 -20.80
C PHE A 345 -15.80 11.45 -20.55
N HIS A 346 -15.26 12.63 -20.23
CA HIS A 346 -15.99 13.89 -20.12
C HIS A 346 -15.23 15.00 -20.84
N SER A 347 -15.77 15.49 -21.96
CA SER A 347 -15.13 16.49 -22.83
C SER A 347 -15.31 17.94 -22.38
N GLU A 348 -16.06 18.24 -21.32
CA GLU A 348 -16.33 19.60 -20.89
C GLU A 348 -15.42 20.06 -19.75
N ASN A 349 -14.84 21.26 -19.94
CA ASN A 349 -13.94 22.01 -19.06
C ASN A 349 -14.50 22.37 -17.64
N SER A 350 -15.55 21.74 -17.18
CA SER A 350 -16.05 21.97 -15.83
C SER A 350 -15.22 21.13 -14.85
N ILE A 351 -14.41 21.81 -14.07
CA ILE A 351 -13.83 21.30 -12.81
C ILE A 351 -15.01 21.00 -11.86
N ARG A 352 -15.70 19.90 -12.09
CA ARG A 352 -16.72 19.42 -11.15
C ARG A 352 -15.97 18.87 -9.94
N LYS A 353 -16.12 19.56 -8.82
CA LYS A 353 -15.38 19.29 -7.58
C LYS A 353 -15.58 17.89 -6.99
N ASN A 354 -16.52 17.06 -7.51
CA ASN A 354 -16.84 15.79 -6.90
C ASN A 354 -17.36 14.73 -7.88
N LEU A 355 -16.61 14.47 -8.98
CA LEU A 355 -16.97 13.46 -9.97
C LEU A 355 -17.12 12.05 -9.38
N LEU A 356 -16.36 11.70 -8.35
CA LEU A 356 -16.44 10.39 -7.70
C LEU A 356 -17.80 10.22 -7.00
N ALA A 357 -18.27 11.23 -6.27
CA ALA A 357 -19.59 11.21 -5.65
C ALA A 357 -20.73 11.25 -6.69
N GLU A 358 -20.54 11.93 -7.83
CA GLU A 358 -21.52 11.87 -8.93
C GLU A 358 -21.60 10.46 -9.51
N ALA A 359 -20.46 9.77 -9.65
CA ALA A 359 -20.40 8.43 -10.22
C ALA A 359 -20.94 7.35 -9.27
N LEU A 360 -20.58 7.40 -8.00
CA LEU A 360 -20.91 6.35 -7.03
C LEU A 360 -22.07 6.69 -6.11
N LYS A 361 -22.45 7.99 -6.01
CA LYS A 361 -23.37 8.53 -4.99
C LYS A 361 -22.86 8.35 -3.56
N ASP A 362 -23.59 8.91 -2.63
CA ASP A 362 -23.39 8.66 -1.19
C ASP A 362 -23.71 7.21 -0.85
N THR A 363 -23.03 6.69 0.15
CA THR A 363 -23.35 5.37 0.70
C THR A 363 -24.78 5.35 1.23
N PRO A 364 -25.64 4.41 0.80
CA PRO A 364 -27.03 4.34 1.24
C PRO A 364 -27.15 4.28 2.76
N LYS A 365 -28.15 4.95 3.30
CA LYS A 365 -28.41 4.94 4.74
C LYS A 365 -28.68 3.51 5.24
N PRO A 366 -28.36 3.19 6.51
CA PRO A 366 -28.56 1.84 7.04
C PRO A 366 -29.98 1.29 6.84
N GLN A 367 -31.01 2.12 7.00
CA GLN A 367 -32.40 1.73 6.78
C GLN A 367 -32.69 1.40 5.30
N GLU A 368 -32.14 2.17 4.37
CA GLU A 368 -32.26 1.92 2.93
C GLU A 368 -31.57 0.60 2.54
N ARG A 369 -30.42 0.30 3.18
CA ARG A 369 -29.73 -0.98 3.01
C ARG A 369 -30.58 -2.15 3.52
N VAL A 370 -31.20 -2.02 4.70
CA VAL A 370 -32.11 -3.03 5.25
C VAL A 370 -33.28 -3.29 4.31
N ALA A 371 -33.89 -2.25 3.76
CA ALA A 371 -35.01 -2.40 2.82
C ALA A 371 -34.64 -3.18 1.54
N ARG A 372 -33.36 -3.21 1.17
CA ARG A 372 -32.87 -4.06 0.06
C ARG A 372 -32.71 -5.52 0.45
N TYR A 373 -32.37 -5.81 1.71
CA TYR A 373 -32.15 -7.19 2.17
C TYR A 373 -33.45 -7.87 2.52
N VAL A 374 -34.45 -7.11 3.01
CA VAL A 374 -35.62 -7.65 3.69
C VAL A 374 -36.86 -6.90 3.27
N SER A 375 -37.88 -7.60 2.76
CA SER A 375 -39.21 -7.01 2.65
C SER A 375 -39.82 -6.81 4.03
N GLN A 376 -40.74 -5.85 4.17
CA GLN A 376 -41.38 -5.55 5.46
C GLN A 376 -42.04 -6.80 6.09
N SER A 377 -42.74 -7.61 5.29
CA SER A 377 -43.40 -8.84 5.76
C SER A 377 -42.38 -9.87 6.27
N SER A 378 -41.36 -10.15 5.47
CA SER A 378 -40.29 -11.09 5.85
C SER A 378 -39.50 -10.61 7.07
N GLY A 379 -39.28 -9.30 7.20
CA GLY A 379 -38.64 -8.68 8.35
C GLY A 379 -39.44 -8.84 9.63
N MET A 380 -40.75 -8.64 9.58
CA MET A 380 -41.62 -8.86 10.72
C MET A 380 -41.58 -10.31 11.20
N ASP A 381 -41.55 -11.29 10.29
CA ASP A 381 -41.47 -12.70 10.66
C ASP A 381 -40.11 -13.06 11.29
N ILE A 382 -39.02 -12.46 10.83
CA ILE A 382 -37.70 -12.62 11.43
C ILE A 382 -37.68 -12.01 12.84
N ILE A 383 -38.19 -10.81 13.03
CA ILE A 383 -38.27 -10.16 14.35
C ILE A 383 -39.13 -10.98 15.30
N ARG A 384 -40.28 -11.51 14.86
CA ARG A 384 -41.12 -12.38 15.69
C ARG A 384 -40.37 -13.63 16.17
N ARG A 385 -39.59 -14.26 15.29
CA ARG A 385 -38.73 -15.40 15.67
C ARG A 385 -37.66 -15.01 16.69
N GLU A 386 -37.01 -13.86 16.49
CA GLU A 386 -36.00 -13.36 17.45
C GLU A 386 -36.61 -12.99 18.79
N ILE A 387 -37.82 -12.40 18.82
CA ILE A 387 -38.59 -12.10 20.04
C ILE A 387 -38.95 -13.41 20.78
N SER A 388 -39.38 -14.45 20.07
CA SER A 388 -39.72 -15.74 20.70
C SER A 388 -38.52 -16.41 21.38
N GLY A 389 -37.30 -16.16 20.88
CA GLY A 389 -36.05 -16.62 21.48
C GLY A 389 -35.51 -15.74 22.63
N LEU A 390 -36.23 -14.70 23.05
CA LEU A 390 -35.83 -13.88 24.20
C LEU A 390 -36.34 -14.53 25.49
N GLU A 391 -35.43 -15.20 26.20
CA GLU A 391 -35.72 -15.82 27.50
C GLU A 391 -35.68 -14.79 28.64
N ASN A 392 -36.59 -14.92 29.62
CA ASN A 392 -36.65 -14.09 30.83
C ASN A 392 -36.74 -12.58 30.57
N VAL A 393 -37.50 -12.20 29.54
CA VAL A 393 -37.73 -10.81 29.12
C VAL A 393 -39.21 -10.50 29.29
N ASP A 394 -39.48 -9.37 29.92
CA ASP A 394 -40.83 -8.86 30.17
C ASP A 394 -41.63 -8.67 28.86
N ALA A 395 -42.95 -8.89 28.93
CA ALA A 395 -43.86 -8.70 27.81
C ALA A 395 -43.81 -7.25 27.24
N GLY A 396 -43.56 -6.26 28.09
CA GLY A 396 -43.40 -4.85 27.67
C GLY A 396 -42.27 -4.67 26.67
N TRP A 397 -41.12 -5.35 26.86
CA TRP A 397 -40.03 -5.33 25.90
C TRP A 397 -40.40 -6.00 24.59
N LYS A 398 -41.07 -7.14 24.62
CA LYS A 398 -41.52 -7.84 23.42
C LYS A 398 -42.47 -6.98 22.59
N ASN A 399 -43.43 -6.33 23.24
CA ASN A 399 -44.34 -5.40 22.58
C ASN A 399 -43.63 -4.14 22.04
N TYR A 400 -42.67 -3.61 22.77
CA TYR A 400 -41.86 -2.48 22.32
C TYR A 400 -41.08 -2.84 21.04
N ILE A 401 -40.39 -3.98 21.01
CA ILE A 401 -39.63 -4.44 19.84
C ILE A 401 -40.57 -4.67 18.65
N GLN A 402 -41.74 -5.23 18.88
CA GLN A 402 -42.70 -5.48 17.80
C GLN A 402 -43.22 -4.17 17.19
N ARG A 403 -43.52 -3.17 18.00
CA ARG A 403 -43.88 -1.82 17.50
C ARG A 403 -42.75 -1.17 16.72
N LEU A 404 -41.51 -1.29 17.20
CA LEU A 404 -40.35 -0.79 16.45
C LEU A 404 -40.24 -1.43 15.09
N ALA A 405 -40.56 -2.70 14.97
CA ALA A 405 -40.41 -3.45 13.69
C ALA A 405 -41.40 -2.98 12.62
N GLU A 406 -42.54 -2.37 13.04
CA GLU A 406 -43.53 -1.80 12.10
C GLU A 406 -42.94 -0.60 11.32
N ASP A 407 -42.10 0.21 11.99
CA ASP A 407 -41.52 1.42 11.40
C ASP A 407 -40.05 1.27 10.99
N ASP A 408 -39.23 0.57 11.78
CA ASP A 408 -37.79 0.48 11.62
C ASP A 408 -37.26 -0.90 12.03
N LEU A 409 -37.16 -1.80 11.04
CA LEU A 409 -36.62 -3.17 11.21
C LEU A 409 -35.20 -3.19 11.79
N LEU A 410 -34.35 -2.23 11.40
CA LEU A 410 -32.98 -2.15 11.93
C LEU A 410 -33.00 -1.86 13.43
N SER A 411 -33.80 -0.91 13.87
CA SER A 411 -33.93 -0.60 15.29
C SER A 411 -34.55 -1.76 16.08
N ALA A 412 -35.51 -2.48 15.52
CA ALA A 412 -36.06 -3.68 16.16
C ALA A 412 -34.99 -4.80 16.32
N TRP A 413 -34.19 -5.04 15.30
CA TRP A 413 -33.09 -5.99 15.36
C TRP A 413 -32.07 -5.61 16.43
N LEU A 414 -31.67 -4.35 16.47
CA LEU A 414 -30.76 -3.81 17.48
C LEU A 414 -31.36 -3.87 18.89
N ALA A 415 -32.69 -3.69 19.04
CA ALA A 415 -33.36 -3.81 20.33
C ALA A 415 -33.34 -5.26 20.86
N CYS A 416 -33.49 -6.28 19.99
CA CYS A 416 -33.29 -7.66 20.37
C CYS A 416 -31.87 -7.90 20.91
N ALA A 417 -30.85 -7.39 20.22
CA ALA A 417 -29.46 -7.52 20.65
C ALA A 417 -29.19 -6.79 21.98
N TRP A 418 -29.72 -5.57 22.14
CA TRP A 418 -29.58 -4.78 23.36
C TRP A 418 -30.19 -5.47 24.59
N VAL A 419 -31.41 -6.00 24.42
CA VAL A 419 -32.12 -6.76 25.48
C VAL A 419 -31.31 -8.02 25.86
N ARG A 420 -30.80 -8.81 24.89
CA ARG A 420 -29.95 -9.97 25.16
C ARG A 420 -28.69 -9.60 25.93
N GLN A 421 -28.04 -8.52 25.53
CA GLN A 421 -26.82 -8.04 26.18
C GLN A 421 -27.08 -7.64 27.64
N LYS A 422 -28.17 -6.94 27.89
CA LYS A 422 -28.54 -6.51 29.25
C LYS A 422 -29.04 -7.65 30.13
N SER A 423 -29.81 -8.59 29.57
CA SER A 423 -30.26 -9.80 30.28
C SER A 423 -29.09 -10.68 30.69
N ALA A 424 -28.08 -10.84 29.85
CA ALA A 424 -26.86 -11.61 30.17
C ALA A 424 -26.05 -10.99 31.32
N GLY A 425 -25.99 -9.64 31.38
CA GLY A 425 -25.36 -8.91 32.48
C GLY A 425 -26.11 -9.05 33.81
N SER A 426 -27.44 -9.17 33.79
CA SER A 426 -28.29 -9.30 34.96
C SER A 426 -28.30 -10.73 35.54
N ARG A 427 -28.01 -11.76 34.76
CA ARG A 427 -27.87 -13.16 35.25
C ARG A 427 -26.81 -13.35 36.33
N ARG A 428 -25.83 -12.41 36.43
CA ARG A 428 -24.84 -12.40 37.53
C ARG A 428 -25.38 -11.83 38.86
N LYS A 429 -26.54 -11.15 38.81
CA LYS A 429 -27.26 -10.65 39.98
C LYS A 429 -28.67 -11.25 39.85
N SER A 430 -29.04 -12.14 40.71
CA SER A 430 -30.31 -12.92 40.74
C SER A 430 -31.56 -12.04 40.54
N GLY A 431 -31.92 -11.74 39.29
CA GLY A 431 -33.09 -10.98 38.89
C GLY A 431 -33.05 -10.69 37.38
N GLY A 432 -34.19 -10.89 36.68
CA GLY A 432 -34.31 -10.60 35.25
C GLY A 432 -34.02 -9.14 34.89
N LEU A 433 -34.23 -8.77 33.64
CA LEU A 433 -34.02 -7.40 33.16
C LEU A 433 -34.91 -6.43 33.93
N THR A 434 -34.35 -5.65 34.85
CA THR A 434 -35.07 -4.68 35.70
C THR A 434 -35.36 -3.34 35.04
N ILE A 435 -34.81 -3.14 33.82
CA ILE A 435 -34.99 -1.91 33.04
C ILE A 435 -36.27 -2.04 32.21
N LEU A 436 -37.20 -1.08 32.40
CA LEU A 436 -38.41 -0.98 31.57
C LEU A 436 -38.08 -0.49 30.15
N PRO A 437 -38.88 -0.88 29.13
CA PRO A 437 -38.78 -0.29 27.81
C PRO A 437 -39.09 1.20 27.87
N PRO A 438 -38.41 2.04 27.07
CA PRO A 438 -38.72 3.46 26.99
C PRO A 438 -40.11 3.65 26.39
N GLU A 439 -40.87 4.63 26.91
CA GLU A 439 -42.15 5.02 26.32
C GLU A 439 -41.94 5.58 24.92
N ASP A 440 -40.95 6.46 24.78
CA ASP A 440 -40.51 7.05 23.51
C ASP A 440 -38.99 6.92 23.31
N GLY A 441 -38.58 6.87 22.06
CA GLY A 441 -37.18 6.87 21.69
C GLY A 441 -36.51 5.49 21.65
N ARG A 442 -35.21 5.45 21.87
CA ARG A 442 -34.34 4.25 21.78
C ARG A 442 -33.61 4.03 23.11
N PRO A 443 -33.45 2.75 23.56
CA PRO A 443 -32.84 2.44 24.86
C PRO A 443 -31.30 2.60 24.90
N TRP A 444 -30.68 2.77 23.76
CA TRP A 444 -29.22 2.86 23.64
C TRP A 444 -28.72 4.27 23.40
N LYS A 445 -27.43 4.49 23.70
CA LYS A 445 -26.72 5.73 23.40
C LYS A 445 -26.32 5.75 21.92
N PRO A 446 -26.16 6.94 21.28
CA PRO A 446 -25.75 7.06 19.87
C PRO A 446 -24.46 6.31 19.53
N TYR A 447 -23.49 6.30 20.45
CA TYR A 447 -22.26 5.56 20.32
C TYR A 447 -22.48 4.03 20.19
N TRP A 448 -23.31 3.44 21.06
CA TRP A 448 -23.65 2.02 21.04
C TRP A 448 -24.31 1.63 19.69
N TYR A 449 -25.21 2.46 19.21
CA TYR A 449 -25.87 2.31 17.92
C TYR A 449 -24.87 2.31 16.77
N LYS A 450 -24.02 3.34 16.69
CA LYS A 450 -23.05 3.52 15.61
C LYS A 450 -22.10 2.33 15.46
N GLU A 451 -21.63 1.75 16.55
CA GLU A 451 -20.71 0.62 16.52
C GLU A 451 -21.35 -0.69 16.02
N ARG A 452 -22.68 -0.82 16.19
CA ARG A 452 -23.38 -2.09 15.91
C ARG A 452 -24.12 -2.12 14.59
N ILE A 453 -24.28 -0.99 13.93
CA ILE A 453 -24.92 -0.92 12.59
C ILE A 453 -24.25 -1.90 11.59
N PRO A 454 -22.94 -1.93 11.42
CA PRO A 454 -22.33 -2.82 10.43
C PRO A 454 -22.63 -4.29 10.71
N LEU A 455 -22.58 -4.70 11.97
CA LEU A 455 -22.90 -6.06 12.40
C LEU A 455 -24.40 -6.38 12.21
N ALA A 456 -25.29 -5.44 12.55
CA ALA A 456 -26.72 -5.61 12.34
C ALA A 456 -27.08 -5.79 10.86
N LEU A 457 -26.49 -4.99 9.98
CA LEU A 457 -26.67 -5.12 8.53
C LEU A 457 -26.19 -6.49 8.02
N MET A 458 -25.02 -6.94 8.47
CA MET A 458 -24.49 -8.26 8.13
C MET A 458 -25.42 -9.39 8.58
N GLN A 459 -25.90 -9.35 9.84
CA GLN A 459 -26.78 -10.37 10.37
C GLN A 459 -28.16 -10.37 9.67
N LEU A 460 -28.73 -9.20 9.39
CA LEU A 460 -30.01 -9.07 8.65
C LEU A 460 -29.88 -9.57 7.20
N ALA A 461 -28.80 -9.23 6.50
CA ALA A 461 -28.54 -9.72 5.17
C ALA A 461 -28.41 -11.26 5.17
N SER A 462 -27.63 -11.82 6.09
CA SER A 462 -27.44 -13.27 6.23
C SER A 462 -28.73 -14.01 6.59
N ALA A 463 -29.53 -13.46 7.52
CA ALA A 463 -30.83 -14.04 7.90
C ALA A 463 -31.81 -14.15 6.71
N ASN A 464 -31.65 -13.32 5.70
CA ASN A 464 -32.46 -13.32 4.47
C ASN A 464 -31.72 -13.95 3.27
N ARG A 465 -30.58 -14.58 3.46
CA ARG A 465 -29.76 -15.18 2.40
C ARG A 465 -29.37 -14.14 1.32
N GLN A 466 -29.19 -12.90 1.71
CA GLN A 466 -28.78 -11.82 0.83
C GLN A 466 -27.28 -11.50 1.02
N ALA A 467 -26.63 -11.07 -0.06
CA ALA A 467 -25.29 -10.52 0.01
C ALA A 467 -25.32 -9.11 0.60
N LEU A 468 -24.26 -8.72 1.32
CA LEU A 468 -24.10 -7.32 1.73
C LEU A 468 -23.99 -6.43 0.48
N ALA A 469 -24.66 -5.29 0.50
CA ALA A 469 -24.52 -4.29 -0.55
C ALA A 469 -23.28 -3.43 -0.29
N TRP A 470 -22.43 -3.33 -1.30
CA TRP A 470 -21.17 -2.60 -1.29
C TRP A 470 -21.22 -1.49 -2.34
N SER A 471 -21.81 -0.35 -1.99
CA SER A 471 -21.99 0.76 -2.95
C SER A 471 -21.88 2.10 -2.25
N GLY A 472 -21.52 3.12 -3.04
CA GLY A 472 -21.33 4.48 -2.59
C GLY A 472 -19.86 4.84 -2.37
N GLU A 473 -19.57 6.13 -2.46
CA GLU A 473 -18.22 6.67 -2.38
C GLU A 473 -17.48 6.25 -1.10
N ASP A 474 -18.11 6.47 0.07
CA ASP A 474 -17.49 6.15 1.35
C ASP A 474 -17.17 4.66 1.50
N GLU A 475 -18.03 3.77 0.96
CA GLU A 475 -17.81 2.33 1.04
C GLU A 475 -16.59 1.93 0.19
N VAL A 476 -16.46 2.44 -1.04
CA VAL A 476 -15.31 2.18 -1.92
C VAL A 476 -14.02 2.74 -1.32
N LEU A 477 -14.06 3.95 -0.76
CA LEU A 477 -12.92 4.56 -0.08
C LEU A 477 -12.50 3.75 1.16
N ASN A 478 -13.44 3.28 1.96
CA ASN A 478 -13.15 2.45 3.14
C ASN A 478 -12.56 1.08 2.73
N LEU A 479 -13.12 0.43 1.70
CA LEU A 479 -12.62 -0.85 1.18
C LEU A 479 -11.21 -0.74 0.58
N SER A 480 -10.83 0.44 0.08
CA SER A 480 -9.47 0.67 -0.41
C SER A 480 -8.42 0.68 0.69
N GLY A 481 -8.82 0.90 1.96
CA GLY A 481 -7.90 0.97 3.11
C GLY A 481 -6.86 2.10 3.01
N GLY A 482 -7.10 3.11 2.17
CA GLY A 482 -6.14 4.19 1.89
C GLY A 482 -5.06 3.80 0.88
N GLN A 483 -5.22 2.68 0.16
CA GLN A 483 -4.28 2.23 -0.87
C GLN A 483 -4.79 2.57 -2.26
N ILE A 484 -4.02 3.34 -3.01
CA ILE A 484 -4.43 3.79 -4.35
C ILE A 484 -4.58 2.63 -5.34
N LEU A 485 -3.74 1.61 -5.26
CA LEU A 485 -3.86 0.43 -6.11
C LEU A 485 -5.18 -0.30 -5.87
N VAL A 486 -5.54 -0.51 -4.61
CA VAL A 486 -6.82 -1.15 -4.23
C VAL A 486 -8.00 -0.31 -4.68
N PHE A 487 -7.93 1.01 -4.51
CA PHE A 487 -8.96 1.92 -4.98
C PHE A 487 -9.18 1.83 -6.50
N LEU A 488 -8.10 1.88 -7.28
CA LEU A 488 -8.16 1.74 -8.73
C LEU A 488 -8.66 0.36 -9.15
N PHE A 489 -8.27 -0.68 -8.44
CA PHE A 489 -8.72 -2.05 -8.71
C PHE A 489 -10.23 -2.21 -8.46
N LEU A 490 -10.77 -1.64 -7.38
CA LEU A 490 -12.20 -1.58 -7.12
C LEU A 490 -12.93 -0.85 -8.24
N LEU A 491 -12.42 0.32 -8.65
CA LEU A 491 -13.01 1.10 -9.74
C LEU A 491 -12.96 0.37 -11.07
N GLN A 492 -11.87 -0.34 -11.37
CA GLN A 492 -11.76 -1.16 -12.58
C GLN A 492 -12.91 -2.16 -12.66
N HIS A 493 -13.14 -2.93 -11.61
CA HIS A 493 -14.20 -3.94 -11.59
C HIS A 493 -15.61 -3.34 -11.59
N ILE A 494 -15.83 -2.23 -10.87
CA ILE A 494 -17.10 -1.51 -10.92
C ILE A 494 -17.38 -1.02 -12.36
N TRP A 495 -16.36 -0.48 -13.03
CA TRP A 495 -16.48 0.01 -14.38
C TRP A 495 -16.70 -1.12 -15.39
N ASP A 496 -15.99 -2.23 -15.26
CA ASP A 496 -16.19 -3.41 -16.10
C ASP A 496 -17.60 -3.99 -15.94
N ALA A 497 -18.11 -4.06 -14.71
CA ALA A 497 -19.49 -4.46 -14.43
C ALA A 497 -20.48 -3.50 -15.12
N TRP A 498 -20.24 -2.19 -15.03
CA TRP A 498 -21.08 -1.19 -15.66
C TRP A 498 -21.05 -1.23 -17.18
N LEU A 499 -19.89 -1.46 -17.78
CA LEU A 499 -19.78 -1.66 -19.24
C LEU A 499 -20.47 -2.95 -19.70
N ARG A 500 -20.44 -4.01 -18.90
CA ARG A 500 -21.19 -5.24 -19.20
C ARG A 500 -22.70 -5.04 -19.17
N ASP A 501 -23.19 -4.28 -18.20
CA ASP A 501 -24.61 -3.95 -18.05
C ASP A 501 -25.11 -3.06 -19.20
N ASN A 502 -24.22 -2.26 -19.79
CA ASN A 502 -24.53 -1.32 -20.88
C ASN A 502 -23.94 -1.74 -22.23
N ARG A 503 -23.86 -3.04 -22.52
CA ARG A 503 -23.30 -3.55 -23.78
C ARG A 503 -24.03 -2.98 -24.99
N GLY A 504 -23.27 -2.41 -25.93
CA GLY A 504 -23.80 -1.81 -27.16
C GLY A 504 -24.17 -0.33 -27.05
N SER A 505 -24.04 0.28 -25.88
CA SER A 505 -24.23 1.71 -25.68
C SER A 505 -23.01 2.52 -26.17
N THR A 506 -23.25 3.78 -26.57
CA THR A 506 -22.16 4.73 -26.84
C THR A 506 -21.69 5.41 -25.56
N VAL A 507 -20.52 6.08 -25.59
CA VAL A 507 -19.99 6.82 -24.41
C VAL A 507 -20.99 7.87 -23.92
N GLU A 508 -21.65 8.54 -24.85
CA GLU A 508 -22.64 9.59 -24.54
C GLU A 508 -23.91 9.06 -23.87
N ALA A 509 -24.20 7.76 -24.06
CA ALA A 509 -25.33 7.09 -23.41
C ALA A 509 -25.03 6.70 -21.95
N LEU A 510 -23.76 6.59 -21.57
CA LEU A 510 -23.35 6.28 -20.21
C LEU A 510 -23.49 7.53 -19.31
N LYS A 511 -24.44 7.52 -18.41
CA LYS A 511 -24.68 8.63 -17.47
C LYS A 511 -24.48 8.18 -16.04
N PHE A 512 -23.81 9.01 -15.27
CA PHE A 512 -23.76 8.85 -13.82
C PHE A 512 -25.13 9.09 -13.18
N PRO A 513 -25.43 8.44 -12.07
CA PRO A 513 -24.61 7.54 -11.30
C PRO A 513 -24.62 6.09 -11.82
N ILE A 514 -23.58 5.33 -11.49
CA ILE A 514 -23.54 3.87 -11.66
C ILE A 514 -24.56 3.24 -10.69
N PRO A 515 -25.45 2.34 -11.13
CA PRO A 515 -26.42 1.69 -10.24
C PRO A 515 -25.75 0.97 -9.08
N SER A 516 -26.35 1.01 -7.89
CA SER A 516 -25.79 0.41 -6.66
C SER A 516 -25.57 -1.10 -6.76
N GLU A 517 -26.41 -1.79 -7.51
CA GLU A 517 -26.33 -3.23 -7.77
C GLU A 517 -25.09 -3.57 -8.60
N VAL A 518 -24.84 -2.78 -9.63
CA VAL A 518 -23.66 -2.88 -10.52
C VAL A 518 -22.38 -2.58 -9.71
N GLN A 519 -22.41 -1.53 -8.86
CA GLN A 519 -21.28 -1.24 -7.98
C GLN A 519 -20.99 -2.42 -7.05
N SER A 520 -22.01 -2.97 -6.40
CA SER A 520 -21.86 -4.10 -5.47
C SER A 520 -21.32 -5.34 -6.17
N GLN A 521 -21.79 -5.63 -7.39
CA GLN A 521 -21.26 -6.73 -8.20
C GLN A 521 -19.77 -6.52 -8.50
N GLY A 522 -19.38 -5.34 -8.99
CA GLY A 522 -17.98 -5.03 -9.29
C GLY A 522 -17.09 -5.13 -8.05
N VAL A 523 -17.57 -4.65 -6.88
CA VAL A 523 -16.83 -4.76 -5.61
C VAL A 523 -16.64 -6.22 -5.18
N ILE A 524 -17.66 -7.07 -5.31
CA ILE A 524 -17.56 -8.50 -4.97
C ILE A 524 -16.58 -9.19 -5.92
N GLU A 525 -16.67 -8.96 -7.22
CA GLU A 525 -15.73 -9.50 -8.22
C GLU A 525 -14.28 -9.05 -7.91
N ALA A 526 -14.07 -7.76 -7.61
CA ALA A 526 -12.77 -7.24 -7.19
C ALA A 526 -12.23 -7.96 -5.94
N SER A 527 -13.06 -8.16 -4.93
CA SER A 527 -12.68 -8.85 -3.69
C SER A 527 -12.26 -10.30 -3.95
N GLN A 528 -13.01 -11.02 -4.79
CA GLN A 528 -12.72 -12.40 -5.17
C GLN A 528 -11.40 -12.50 -5.95
N GLU A 529 -11.22 -11.65 -6.96
CA GLU A 529 -10.00 -11.63 -7.76
C GLU A 529 -8.79 -11.20 -6.93
N TRP A 530 -8.94 -10.20 -6.04
CA TRP A 530 -7.87 -9.81 -5.12
C TRP A 530 -7.42 -10.97 -4.24
N LYS A 531 -8.37 -11.71 -3.66
CA LYS A 531 -8.09 -12.91 -2.89
C LYS A 531 -7.36 -13.97 -3.73
N ALA A 532 -7.76 -14.17 -4.99
CA ALA A 532 -7.13 -15.12 -5.88
C ALA A 532 -5.70 -14.72 -6.28
N LYS A 533 -5.42 -13.42 -6.40
CA LYS A 533 -4.10 -12.85 -6.74
C LYS A 533 -3.07 -12.85 -5.60
N GLN A 534 -3.45 -13.17 -4.37
CA GLN A 534 -2.56 -13.23 -3.20
C GLN A 534 -1.50 -14.36 -3.29
N ILE A 535 -0.93 -14.60 -4.48
CA ILE A 535 0.02 -15.69 -4.74
C ILE A 535 1.46 -15.18 -4.79
N GLU A 536 1.70 -13.87 -4.63
CA GLU A 536 3.04 -13.30 -4.73
C GLU A 536 3.81 -13.32 -3.40
N GLY A 537 5.15 -13.49 -3.52
CA GLY A 537 6.10 -13.39 -2.42
C GLY A 537 6.25 -14.66 -1.57
N PRO A 538 7.13 -14.61 -0.57
CA PRO A 538 7.40 -15.75 0.30
C PRO A 538 6.15 -16.20 1.05
N ASN A 539 6.02 -17.50 1.26
CA ASN A 539 4.91 -18.14 1.98
C ASN A 539 3.51 -17.80 1.45
N ALA A 540 3.38 -17.42 0.17
CA ALA A 540 2.11 -16.98 -0.43
C ALA A 540 0.96 -17.99 -0.21
N ARG A 541 1.22 -19.30 -0.42
CA ARG A 541 0.23 -20.36 -0.14
C ARG A 541 -0.19 -20.39 1.33
N GLN A 542 0.75 -20.26 2.25
CA GLN A 542 0.46 -20.28 3.68
C GLN A 542 -0.31 -19.02 4.11
N ARG A 543 0.03 -17.85 3.56
CA ARG A 543 -0.70 -16.60 3.81
C ARG A 543 -2.16 -16.71 3.35
N ARG A 544 -2.40 -17.30 2.18
CA ARG A 544 -3.76 -17.56 1.69
C ARG A 544 -4.55 -18.47 2.63
N VAL A 545 -3.96 -19.59 3.07
CA VAL A 545 -4.56 -20.51 4.04
C VAL A 545 -4.92 -19.79 5.34
N PHE A 546 -4.00 -18.96 5.84
CA PHE A 546 -4.22 -18.17 7.05
C PHE A 546 -5.37 -17.16 6.88
N VAL A 547 -5.38 -16.41 5.79
CA VAL A 547 -6.44 -15.42 5.48
C VAL A 547 -7.81 -16.10 5.40
N ASP A 548 -7.89 -17.29 4.78
CA ASP A 548 -9.11 -18.06 4.68
C ASP A 548 -9.60 -18.54 6.04
N ALA A 549 -8.70 -19.05 6.89
CA ALA A 549 -9.04 -19.50 8.24
C ALA A 549 -9.53 -18.32 9.11
N VAL A 550 -8.81 -17.19 9.08
CA VAL A 550 -9.18 -15.97 9.81
C VAL A 550 -10.54 -15.45 9.33
N GLY A 551 -10.73 -15.29 8.01
CA GLY A 551 -11.96 -14.72 7.46
C GLY A 551 -13.19 -15.53 7.82
N ARG A 552 -13.12 -16.86 7.70
CA ARG A 552 -14.21 -17.77 8.11
C ARG A 552 -14.47 -17.75 9.62
N HIS A 553 -13.40 -17.70 10.42
CA HIS A 553 -13.54 -17.60 11.88
C HIS A 553 -14.25 -16.33 12.27
N LEU A 554 -13.82 -15.17 11.76
CA LEU A 554 -14.41 -13.87 12.07
C LEU A 554 -15.88 -13.80 11.62
N TYR A 555 -16.21 -14.33 10.43
CA TYR A 555 -17.59 -14.42 9.96
C TYR A 555 -18.47 -15.21 10.93
N ARG A 556 -18.05 -16.44 11.29
CA ARG A 556 -18.81 -17.29 12.24
C ARG A 556 -18.95 -16.62 13.60
N ARG A 557 -17.91 -15.96 14.07
CA ARG A 557 -17.92 -15.24 15.36
C ARG A 557 -18.95 -14.12 15.37
N LEU A 558 -18.99 -13.31 14.30
CA LEU A 558 -19.87 -12.17 14.19
C LEU A 558 -21.33 -12.59 13.94
N ILE A 559 -21.58 -13.59 13.08
CA ILE A 559 -22.95 -14.01 12.77
C ILE A 559 -23.64 -14.66 13.98
N ASN A 560 -22.88 -15.32 14.84
CA ASN A 560 -23.39 -15.98 16.05
C ASN A 560 -23.52 -15.04 17.26
N ASP A 561 -22.94 -13.84 17.23
CA ASP A 561 -23.06 -12.86 18.34
C ASP A 561 -24.41 -12.14 18.28
N LYS A 562 -25.48 -12.86 18.62
CA LYS A 562 -26.87 -12.31 18.64
C LYS A 562 -27.06 -11.16 19.65
N ALA A 563 -26.21 -11.05 20.64
CA ALA A 563 -26.22 -9.95 21.62
C ALA A 563 -25.39 -8.76 21.15
N MET A 564 -24.67 -8.85 20.03
CA MET A 564 -23.75 -7.85 19.51
C MET A 564 -22.82 -7.31 20.60
N SER A 565 -22.33 -8.21 21.46
CA SER A 565 -21.44 -7.87 22.57
C SER A 565 -20.03 -7.51 22.10
N TYR A 566 -19.63 -8.05 20.97
CA TYR A 566 -18.29 -7.91 20.40
C TYR A 566 -18.33 -7.42 18.94
N PRO A 567 -18.86 -6.21 18.69
CA PRO A 567 -18.99 -5.69 17.31
C PRO A 567 -17.65 -5.49 16.62
N GLY A 568 -16.54 -5.48 17.37
CA GLY A 568 -15.17 -5.37 16.87
C GLY A 568 -14.49 -6.69 16.55
N ALA A 569 -15.20 -7.83 16.68
CA ALA A 569 -14.65 -9.15 16.35
C ALA A 569 -14.53 -9.38 14.82
N ASN A 570 -14.34 -8.30 14.02
CA ASN A 570 -13.89 -8.35 12.63
C ASN A 570 -12.37 -8.24 12.48
N GLY A 571 -11.65 -8.31 13.59
CA GLY A 571 -10.20 -8.41 13.71
C GLY A 571 -9.80 -9.18 14.96
N PHE A 572 -8.50 -9.42 15.13
CA PHE A 572 -7.95 -10.14 16.28
C PHE A 572 -6.76 -9.41 16.89
N SER A 573 -6.42 -9.72 18.13
CA SER A 573 -5.24 -9.16 18.79
C SER A 573 -4.44 -10.21 19.53
N LEU A 574 -3.12 -10.04 19.52
CA LEU A 574 -2.12 -10.86 20.22
C LEU A 574 -1.33 -10.02 21.22
N ARG A 575 -0.92 -10.61 22.33
CA ARG A 575 -0.02 -9.98 23.30
C ARG A 575 1.38 -9.84 22.70
N VAL A 576 2.04 -8.74 22.98
CA VAL A 576 3.42 -8.51 22.50
C VAL A 576 4.38 -9.52 23.11
N ASP A 577 4.28 -9.78 24.42
CA ASP A 577 5.11 -10.76 25.12
C ASP A 577 4.99 -12.17 24.50
N ASP A 578 3.75 -12.55 24.15
CA ASP A 578 3.50 -13.84 23.51
C ASP A 578 4.15 -13.90 22.11
N LEU A 579 4.05 -12.81 21.33
CA LEU A 579 4.67 -12.71 20.00
C LEU A 579 6.20 -12.82 20.08
N GLU A 580 6.84 -12.22 21.08
CA GLU A 580 8.29 -12.32 21.29
C GLU A 580 8.75 -13.75 21.48
N SER A 581 7.88 -14.63 21.99
CA SER A 581 8.18 -16.05 22.22
C SER A 581 8.11 -16.91 20.94
N ASP A 582 7.48 -16.43 19.85
CA ASP A 582 7.30 -17.17 18.59
C ASP A 582 7.75 -16.35 17.36
N GLN A 583 9.07 -16.36 17.14
CA GLN A 583 9.69 -15.62 16.04
C GLN A 583 9.19 -16.06 14.65
N ARG A 584 8.75 -17.32 14.50
CA ARG A 584 8.17 -17.83 13.24
C ARG A 584 6.84 -17.13 12.95
N LEU A 585 5.96 -17.05 13.96
CA LEU A 585 4.67 -16.37 13.83
C LEU A 585 4.87 -14.87 13.58
N VAL A 586 5.80 -14.22 14.30
CA VAL A 586 6.14 -12.80 14.09
C VAL A 586 6.59 -12.56 12.66
N SER A 587 7.56 -13.34 12.16
CA SER A 587 8.05 -13.22 10.79
C SER A 587 6.92 -13.39 9.76
N PHE A 588 6.04 -14.38 9.98
CA PHE A 588 4.88 -14.61 9.12
C PHE A 588 3.89 -13.44 9.14
N LEU A 589 3.52 -12.93 10.31
CA LEU A 589 2.60 -11.79 10.44
C LEU A 589 3.19 -10.52 9.80
N CYS A 590 4.50 -10.26 10.01
CA CYS A 590 5.20 -9.17 9.34
C CYS A 590 5.14 -9.29 7.81
N GLN A 591 5.30 -10.51 7.28
CA GLN A 591 5.15 -10.76 5.85
C GLN A 591 3.71 -10.53 5.39
N ALA A 592 2.71 -11.06 6.11
CA ALA A 592 1.30 -10.88 5.77
C ALA A 592 0.90 -9.39 5.76
N VAL A 593 1.40 -8.60 6.70
CA VAL A 593 1.23 -7.14 6.70
C VAL A 593 1.99 -6.50 5.52
N GLY A 594 3.24 -6.88 5.29
CA GLY A 594 4.09 -6.32 4.24
C GLY A 594 3.60 -6.60 2.81
N TYR A 595 2.81 -7.66 2.62
CA TYR A 595 2.17 -8.00 1.36
C TYR A 595 0.71 -7.52 1.26
N GLY A 596 0.18 -6.88 2.30
CA GLY A 596 -1.16 -6.29 2.30
C GLY A 596 -2.29 -7.30 2.48
N ASP A 597 -2.01 -8.48 3.05
CA ASP A 597 -3.03 -9.45 3.45
C ASP A 597 -3.70 -9.05 4.76
N LEU A 598 -2.88 -8.49 5.66
CA LEU A 598 -3.28 -8.00 6.97
C LEU A 598 -2.95 -6.52 7.13
N TYR A 599 -3.68 -5.90 8.01
CA TYR A 599 -3.47 -4.56 8.51
C TYR A 599 -3.13 -4.64 10.01
N GLU A 600 -1.98 -4.09 10.41
CA GLU A 600 -1.56 -4.03 11.82
C GLU A 600 -1.82 -2.63 12.38
N ALA A 601 -2.30 -2.56 13.62
CA ALA A 601 -2.41 -1.32 14.37
C ALA A 601 -2.05 -1.52 15.85
N PRO A 602 -1.51 -0.50 16.53
CA PRO A 602 -1.30 -0.55 17.96
C PRO A 602 -2.63 -0.70 18.70
N HIS A 603 -2.65 -1.48 19.76
CA HIS A 603 -3.84 -1.70 20.58
C HIS A 603 -3.52 -1.49 22.06
N THR A 604 -4.22 -0.53 22.66
CA THR A 604 -4.19 -0.35 24.11
C THR A 604 -5.25 -1.27 24.71
N SER A 605 -4.82 -2.32 25.41
CA SER A 605 -5.70 -3.25 26.10
C SER A 605 -6.47 -2.57 27.23
N LYS A 606 -7.68 -3.05 27.55
CA LYS A 606 -8.41 -2.69 28.77
C LYS A 606 -7.78 -3.26 30.02
N ASN A 607 -6.92 -4.27 29.88
CA ASN A 607 -6.18 -4.85 30.99
C ASN A 607 -4.95 -3.99 31.29
N PRO A 608 -4.83 -3.41 32.49
CA PRO A 608 -3.67 -2.60 32.84
C PRO A 608 -2.37 -3.37 32.66
N GLY A 609 -1.39 -2.78 31.99
CA GLY A 609 -0.06 -3.36 31.79
C GLY A 609 0.05 -4.37 30.63
N GLU A 610 -1.00 -4.67 29.89
CA GLU A 610 -0.97 -5.58 28.76
C GLU A 610 -0.85 -4.81 27.44
N ILE A 611 0.30 -4.94 26.77
CA ILE A 611 0.50 -4.37 25.43
C ILE A 611 0.11 -5.43 24.38
N ARG A 612 -0.73 -5.04 23.43
CA ARG A 612 -1.20 -5.92 22.35
C ARG A 612 -1.02 -5.27 20.99
N LYS A 613 -0.90 -6.09 19.97
CA LYS A 613 -1.02 -5.70 18.55
C LYS A 613 -2.34 -6.23 18.01
N LYS A 614 -3.04 -5.41 17.26
CA LYS A 614 -4.28 -5.80 16.60
C LYS A 614 -4.07 -5.94 15.10
N TYR A 615 -4.73 -6.94 14.53
CA TYR A 615 -4.67 -7.29 13.13
C TYR A 615 -6.07 -7.37 12.55
N TYR A 616 -6.23 -6.84 11.35
CA TYR A 616 -7.45 -6.94 10.56
C TYR A 616 -7.10 -7.51 9.20
N LEU A 617 -8.05 -8.19 8.55
CA LEU A 617 -7.91 -8.51 7.13
C LEU A 617 -7.88 -7.20 6.31
N ALA A 618 -7.17 -7.20 5.18
CA ALA A 618 -7.22 -6.07 4.26
C ALA A 618 -8.69 -5.75 3.91
N PRO A 619 -9.12 -4.48 3.98
CA PRO A 619 -10.54 -4.13 3.84
C PRO A 619 -11.19 -4.64 2.55
N ILE A 620 -10.44 -4.72 1.44
CA ILE A 620 -10.90 -5.28 0.17
C ILE A 620 -11.33 -6.75 0.29
N LEU A 621 -10.88 -7.49 1.30
CA LEU A 621 -11.27 -8.87 1.56
C LEU A 621 -12.61 -8.98 2.32
N SER A 622 -13.12 -7.87 2.85
CA SER A 622 -14.38 -7.87 3.60
C SER A 622 -15.58 -8.41 2.78
N PRO A 623 -15.75 -8.05 1.50
CA PRO A 623 -16.85 -8.57 0.69
C PRO A 623 -16.82 -10.09 0.49
N VAL A 624 -15.66 -10.68 0.21
CA VAL A 624 -15.54 -12.14 -0.01
C VAL A 624 -15.81 -12.94 1.26
N PHE A 625 -15.46 -12.40 2.44
CA PHE A 625 -15.76 -13.04 3.73
C PHE A 625 -17.07 -12.55 4.36
N ARG A 626 -17.79 -11.61 3.72
CA ARG A 626 -19.06 -11.03 4.20
C ARG A 626 -18.96 -10.41 5.61
N ILE A 627 -17.80 -9.87 5.98
CA ILE A 627 -17.57 -9.21 7.27
C ILE A 627 -17.59 -7.70 7.09
N PRO A 628 -17.90 -6.91 8.13
CA PRO A 628 -17.82 -5.45 8.07
C PRO A 628 -16.40 -4.97 7.75
N SER A 629 -16.27 -3.96 6.87
CA SER A 629 -15.01 -3.30 6.53
C SER A 629 -14.55 -2.28 7.58
N VAL A 630 -15.45 -1.85 8.47
CA VAL A 630 -15.18 -0.81 9.47
C VAL A 630 -14.52 -1.43 10.70
N HIS A 631 -13.35 -0.93 11.05
CA HIS A 631 -12.63 -1.36 12.26
C HIS A 631 -13.25 -0.72 13.49
N THR A 632 -13.56 -1.51 14.51
CA THR A 632 -14.00 -1.05 15.82
C THR A 632 -12.88 -1.24 16.85
N LYS A 633 -12.98 -0.56 18.00
CA LYS A 633 -11.88 -0.46 18.96
C LYS A 633 -11.42 -1.78 19.58
N GLU A 634 -12.28 -2.78 19.69
CA GLU A 634 -12.01 -4.02 20.41
C GLU A 634 -12.07 -5.24 19.51
N PRO A 635 -10.94 -5.66 18.94
CA PRO A 635 -10.83 -6.91 18.20
C PRO A 635 -10.97 -8.11 19.14
N GLU A 636 -11.12 -9.31 18.57
CA GLU A 636 -11.10 -10.55 19.35
C GLU A 636 -9.72 -10.79 19.97
N TYR A 637 -9.67 -11.12 21.26
CA TYR A 637 -8.44 -11.47 21.95
C TYR A 637 -8.14 -12.94 21.75
N ILE A 638 -7.07 -13.25 21.04
CA ILE A 638 -6.62 -14.61 20.78
C ILE A 638 -5.25 -14.89 21.43
N ASN A 639 -4.89 -16.15 21.53
CA ASN A 639 -3.57 -16.62 21.93
C ASN A 639 -2.76 -17.16 20.75
N ILE A 640 -1.47 -17.40 20.95
CA ILE A 640 -0.55 -17.93 19.92
C ILE A 640 -1.05 -19.28 19.37
N GLY A 641 -1.58 -20.16 20.23
CA GLY A 641 -2.09 -21.46 19.80
C GLY A 641 -3.22 -21.33 18.76
N GLN A 642 -4.10 -20.35 18.91
CA GLN A 642 -5.13 -20.07 17.93
C GLN A 642 -4.54 -19.53 16.62
N ALA A 643 -3.59 -18.60 16.69
CA ALA A 643 -2.92 -18.07 15.50
C ALA A 643 -2.15 -19.16 14.74
N ASN A 644 -1.48 -20.06 15.45
CA ASN A 644 -0.78 -21.20 14.84
C ASN A 644 -1.73 -22.22 14.20
N ARG A 645 -2.92 -22.47 14.75
CA ARG A 645 -3.95 -23.28 14.07
C ARG A 645 -4.38 -22.65 12.76
N TRP A 646 -4.60 -21.34 12.71
CA TRP A 646 -4.93 -20.66 11.46
C TRP A 646 -3.81 -20.75 10.41
N LEU A 647 -2.53 -20.77 10.84
CA LEU A 647 -1.39 -21.02 9.94
C LEU A 647 -1.44 -22.41 9.28
N LEU A 648 -2.05 -23.38 9.95
CA LEU A 648 -2.25 -24.73 9.45
C LEU A 648 -3.58 -24.89 8.68
N GLY A 649 -4.41 -23.86 8.65
CA GLY A 649 -5.74 -23.91 8.05
C GLY A 649 -6.78 -24.61 8.93
N GLU A 650 -6.45 -24.88 10.20
CA GLU A 650 -7.32 -25.54 11.15
C GLU A 650 -8.30 -24.53 11.75
N GLU A 651 -9.59 -24.82 11.63
CA GLU A 651 -10.65 -24.08 12.31
C GLU A 651 -10.99 -24.80 13.63
N GLN A 652 -11.44 -24.05 14.64
CA GLN A 652 -12.01 -24.69 15.83
C GLN A 652 -13.23 -25.52 15.43
N GLN A 653 -13.14 -26.82 15.52
CA GLN A 653 -14.30 -27.68 15.68
C GLN A 653 -14.83 -27.47 17.11
N GLY A 654 -15.67 -26.49 17.28
CA GLY A 654 -16.21 -26.10 18.58
C GLY A 654 -17.70 -25.82 18.50
N ALA A 655 -18.46 -26.78 19.03
CA ALA A 655 -19.87 -26.72 19.43
C ALA A 655 -20.91 -26.63 18.30
N SER A 656 -21.55 -27.77 18.09
CA SER A 656 -22.87 -28.06 17.54
C SER A 656 -23.04 -28.18 16.02
N ASP A 657 -23.39 -29.39 15.65
CA ASP A 657 -23.79 -29.87 14.32
C ASP A 657 -25.04 -29.22 13.69
N SER A 658 -25.38 -27.98 14.03
CA SER A 658 -26.48 -27.26 13.41
C SER A 658 -26.08 -26.32 12.25
N ALA A 659 -24.78 -26.18 11.96
CA ALA A 659 -24.25 -25.27 10.93
C ALA A 659 -24.14 -25.90 9.52
N THR A 660 -24.31 -27.23 9.38
CA THR A 660 -24.12 -27.95 8.11
C THR A 660 -25.17 -27.66 7.04
N ALA A 661 -26.30 -27.06 7.41
CA ALA A 661 -27.33 -26.67 6.43
C ALA A 661 -27.04 -25.30 5.73
N GLU A 662 -26.14 -24.46 6.28
CA GLU A 662 -25.83 -23.13 5.72
C GLU A 662 -24.62 -23.10 4.79
N ASP A 663 -23.71 -24.09 4.88
CA ASP A 663 -22.57 -24.23 3.95
C ASP A 663 -23.01 -24.52 2.50
N GLY A 664 -24.21 -25.11 2.32
CA GLY A 664 -24.80 -25.34 1.00
C GLY A 664 -25.22 -24.06 0.25
N VAL A 665 -25.34 -22.94 0.95
CA VAL A 665 -25.68 -21.63 0.34
C VAL A 665 -24.42 -20.90 -0.13
N GLN A 666 -23.27 -21.16 0.48
CA GLN A 666 -21.99 -20.58 0.07
C GLN A 666 -21.55 -21.10 -1.31
N GLY A 667 -21.78 -22.40 -1.60
CA GLY A 667 -21.50 -23.00 -2.90
C GLY A 667 -22.46 -22.57 -4.03
N LYS A 668 -23.67 -22.11 -3.69
CA LYS A 668 -24.64 -21.66 -4.70
C LYS A 668 -24.55 -20.19 -5.11
N LEU A 669 -23.90 -19.37 -4.30
CA LEU A 669 -23.64 -17.95 -4.65
C LEU A 669 -22.31 -17.75 -5.38
N PHE A 670 -21.39 -18.70 -5.23
CA PHE A 670 -20.11 -18.75 -5.93
C PHE A 670 -20.10 -20.06 -6.69
N GLY A 671 -20.74 -20.09 -7.88
CA GLY A 671 -20.83 -21.29 -8.69
C GLY A 671 -19.44 -21.88 -8.90
N ASP A 672 -19.29 -23.13 -8.44
CA ASP A 672 -18.31 -24.05 -8.97
C ASP A 672 -18.75 -24.40 -10.41
N ASP A 673 -18.45 -23.51 -11.36
CA ASP A 673 -18.40 -23.85 -12.77
C ASP A 673 -16.96 -23.69 -13.25
N ALA A 674 -16.30 -24.88 -13.37
CA ALA A 674 -15.06 -25.28 -14.04
C ALA A 674 -13.75 -24.79 -13.45
#